data_2ebf0543024311b764a90c96f51adb35
#
_entry.id   2ebf0543024311b764a90c96f51adb35
#
_cell.length_a   1.000
_cell.length_b   1.000
_cell.length_c   1.000
_cell.angle_alpha   90.00
_cell.angle_beta   90.00
_cell.angle_gamma   90.00
#
_symmetry.space_group_name_H-M   'P 1'
#
loop_
_entity.id
_entity.type
_entity.pdbx_description
1 polymer ?
#
loop_
_entity_poly.entity_id
_entity_poly.type
_entity_poly.pdbx_seq_one_letter_code
_entity_poly.pdbx_strand_id
1 'polypeptide(L)'
;MAVATALATATGAAAATSTTTAQQAADDLPEWGEVDSARLVPLQETGDPSERLNIVVMCDGYTAAEQDACAADVERNQNVQWSVEPFRSYRHYVNVYRLDIVSGGSGIRCDPDEEGGPDPDKVTPLRLVFSPGCDDPLARGVVYNNANGQGGGDDAGATPTGRQQHDFYLENYVAPELGIDAGAQNLQTLAVFNSFTYGGIGGTQATTSGGSPQGPLVSLHELGHSLGQMADEYPYSLRPTPGDPHPDREPGSFHHTRMTSQQMTDSQSKWFRWLGEESLSGGTIRAADPDGHESGATRGSDVWRPSEHSIMRWLGFHWDQVGREHMVARLTGQRNAGQMSLPSTPEGEVPRDGVVWVDTTQPRFHELDVTWRVGGPDGRVLDTGGARSLDLAGLDLEPGTVLHVEARDPVGPDGLDWVRNPSTNNTTTDSGYNGPRFVQTRQWTVGEATAPATPPTDPVVAGSPTDRPLAADEVASVQTAHPADRVIEVAWELDGRAVDGTTDRTLDLGSLDLAGGTHELVATVTDPAGGDPQTLTWAVDAVPPTAPRTLSPSLASVASDPDHGVWFDEFDMTLEPTDDPTGYDGDPYVVGEFRLDGDGWFNYFGFPEQEDAPFTFSHSGKVVKSLVYGSLGSGGMSKAAFEQEYDAGDPGGPFVPGFGTHTVEHRAIDPAGNVGEADAFDATVIPGAELECDRTVSGAVAGRLAVRSGTTCLDGATVRGGVSVAAGASLKVVGSTVSGSLSATGAEAVQLFGSTVAGSVSVTGTTADVTVVGSTLRGSVALTGNTQRQANERYSTHEGAYGPVLVGNRISGSLACSGNSAAPRDFGAPNEVTGSASGGCAGL
;
A
#
# COMPACT_ATOMS: atom_id res chain seq x y z
N MET A 1 -13.75 45.04 29.82
CA MET A 1 -13.98 43.92 30.75
C MET A 1 -15.47 43.56 30.65
N ALA A 2 -15.91 42.98 29.58
CA ALA A 2 -17.27 42.39 29.44
C ALA A 2 -17.48 41.79 28.04
N VAL A 3 -16.54 41.04 27.49
CA VAL A 3 -16.75 40.31 26.24
C VAL A 3 -16.25 38.85 26.32
N ALA A 4 -15.61 38.50 27.43
CA ALA A 4 -15.06 37.14 27.58
C ALA A 4 -16.03 36.09 28.20
N THR A 5 -17.32 36.43 28.38
CA THR A 5 -18.28 35.55 29.10
C THR A 5 -19.42 35.01 28.22
N ALA A 6 -19.48 35.37 26.96
CA ALA A 6 -20.56 34.96 26.07
C ALA A 6 -20.20 33.73 25.15
N LEU A 7 -18.92 33.45 24.93
CA LEU A 7 -18.52 32.29 24.11
C LEU A 7 -18.46 30.98 24.90
N ALA A 8 -18.30 31.02 26.22
CA ALA A 8 -18.25 29.82 27.04
C ALA A 8 -19.64 29.20 27.36
N THR A 9 -20.75 29.88 26.99
CA THR A 9 -22.09 29.36 27.28
C THR A 9 -22.80 28.70 26.08
N ALA A 10 -22.30 28.86 24.88
CA ALA A 10 -22.88 28.21 23.69
C ALA A 10 -22.35 26.77 23.48
N THR A 11 -21.05 26.53 23.77
CA THR A 11 -20.46 25.19 23.69
C THR A 11 -20.94 24.25 24.84
N GLY A 12 -21.34 24.82 25.99
CA GLY A 12 -21.85 24.01 27.09
C GLY A 12 -23.29 23.51 26.95
N ALA A 13 -24.09 24.10 26.05
CA ALA A 13 -25.46 23.68 25.85
C ALA A 13 -25.62 22.58 24.76
N ALA A 14 -24.78 22.59 23.74
CA ALA A 14 -24.79 21.55 22.71
C ALA A 14 -24.23 20.22 23.25
N ALA A 15 -23.13 20.29 24.00
CA ALA A 15 -22.55 19.10 24.63
C ALA A 15 -23.47 18.48 25.70
N ALA A 16 -24.28 19.30 26.40
CA ALA A 16 -25.21 18.76 27.39
C ALA A 16 -26.46 18.11 26.76
N THR A 17 -26.84 18.51 25.55
CA THR A 17 -27.97 17.88 24.84
C THR A 17 -27.57 16.56 24.17
N SER A 18 -26.38 16.47 23.60
CA SER A 18 -25.87 15.24 22.99
C SER A 18 -25.57 14.16 24.05
N THR A 19 -24.97 14.54 25.18
CA THR A 19 -24.76 13.60 26.29
C THR A 19 -26.05 13.05 26.88
N THR A 20 -27.13 13.85 26.92
CA THR A 20 -28.41 13.38 27.44
C THR A 20 -29.11 12.42 26.49
N THR A 21 -29.05 12.65 25.18
CA THR A 21 -29.57 11.73 24.17
C THR A 21 -28.74 10.47 24.05
N ALA A 22 -27.42 10.58 24.12
CA ALA A 22 -26.51 9.46 24.11
C ALA A 22 -26.70 8.54 25.33
N GLN A 23 -26.81 9.10 26.51
CA GLN A 23 -27.05 8.34 27.72
C GLN A 23 -28.43 7.69 27.72
N GLN A 24 -29.45 8.42 27.23
CA GLN A 24 -30.81 7.88 27.15
C GLN A 24 -30.95 6.78 26.09
N ALA A 25 -30.19 6.90 24.99
CA ALA A 25 -30.12 5.88 23.97
C ALA A 25 -29.35 4.63 24.43
N ALA A 26 -28.29 4.81 25.23
CA ALA A 26 -27.55 3.71 25.84
C ALA A 26 -28.39 2.94 26.86
N ASP A 27 -29.25 3.62 27.61
CA ASP A 27 -30.18 3.00 28.58
C ASP A 27 -31.29 2.17 27.93
N ASP A 28 -31.55 2.40 26.63
CA ASP A 28 -32.54 1.65 25.84
C ASP A 28 -31.97 0.42 25.13
N LEU A 29 -30.64 0.18 25.25
CA LEU A 29 -29.99 -1.00 24.67
C LEU A 29 -30.31 -2.25 25.51
N PRO A 30 -30.65 -3.38 24.87
CA PRO A 30 -30.80 -4.63 25.60
C PRO A 30 -29.47 -5.07 26.22
N GLU A 31 -29.52 -5.75 27.33
CA GLU A 31 -28.36 -6.27 28.06
C GLU A 31 -27.60 -7.34 27.25
N TRP A 32 -26.65 -6.94 26.45
CA TRP A 32 -25.70 -7.87 25.82
C TRP A 32 -24.29 -7.42 25.86
N GLY A 33 -23.84 -7.00 26.91
CA GLY A 33 -22.57 -6.37 27.17
C GLY A 33 -22.80 -4.96 27.67
N GLU A 34 -22.03 -4.63 28.65
CA GLU A 34 -22.11 -3.30 29.22
C GLU A 34 -21.52 -2.31 28.22
N VAL A 35 -22.34 -1.45 27.65
CA VAL A 35 -21.90 -0.31 26.87
C VAL A 35 -21.93 0.90 27.79
N ASP A 36 -20.77 1.28 28.31
CA ASP A 36 -20.68 2.40 29.25
C ASP A 36 -20.81 3.75 28.55
N SER A 37 -20.26 3.88 27.34
CA SER A 37 -20.30 5.13 26.57
C SER A 37 -19.87 4.92 25.10
N ALA A 38 -20.30 5.85 24.26
CA ALA A 38 -19.74 6.03 22.94
C ALA A 38 -19.42 7.51 22.71
N ARG A 39 -18.33 7.82 22.05
CA ARG A 39 -17.88 9.18 21.77
C ARG A 39 -17.24 9.26 20.40
N LEU A 40 -17.72 10.21 19.59
CA LEU A 40 -17.07 10.56 18.33
C LEU A 40 -15.85 11.46 18.59
N VAL A 41 -14.70 11.07 18.05
CA VAL A 41 -13.43 11.79 18.16
C VAL A 41 -12.98 12.16 16.77
N PRO A 42 -12.84 13.45 16.44
CA PRO A 42 -12.25 13.85 15.16
C PRO A 42 -10.75 13.48 15.15
N LEU A 43 -10.31 12.81 14.08
CA LEU A 43 -8.89 12.52 13.83
C LEU A 43 -8.36 13.42 12.72
N GLN A 44 -9.19 13.72 11.74
CA GLN A 44 -8.87 14.63 10.65
C GLN A 44 -10.14 15.32 10.17
N GLU A 45 -10.13 16.63 10.15
CA GLU A 45 -11.20 17.44 9.59
C GLU A 45 -10.62 18.38 8.52
N THR A 46 -10.99 18.13 7.28
CA THR A 46 -10.51 18.88 6.11
C THR A 46 -11.57 19.83 5.55
N GLY A 47 -12.76 19.80 6.09
CA GLY A 47 -13.87 20.67 5.71
C GLY A 47 -15.22 20.18 6.20
N ASP A 48 -16.28 20.86 5.79
CA ASP A 48 -17.65 20.56 6.18
C ASP A 48 -18.01 19.08 5.86
N PRO A 49 -18.57 18.32 6.81
CA PRO A 49 -18.94 16.93 6.58
C PRO A 49 -19.89 16.71 5.41
N SER A 50 -20.72 17.68 5.06
CA SER A 50 -21.58 17.60 3.87
C SER A 50 -20.83 17.69 2.54
N GLU A 51 -19.57 18.14 2.58
CA GLU A 51 -18.71 18.38 1.40
C GLU A 51 -17.48 17.46 1.34
N ARG A 52 -17.36 16.54 2.28
CA ARG A 52 -16.23 15.59 2.37
C ARG A 52 -16.73 14.15 2.40
N LEU A 53 -15.87 13.23 2.01
CA LEU A 53 -16.04 11.84 2.38
C LEU A 53 -15.73 11.71 3.87
N ASN A 54 -16.66 11.17 4.64
CA ASN A 54 -16.48 10.97 6.08
C ASN A 54 -16.24 9.49 6.34
N ILE A 55 -15.06 9.16 6.82
CA ILE A 55 -14.72 7.79 7.26
C ILE A 55 -14.85 7.75 8.78
N VAL A 56 -15.72 6.90 9.29
CA VAL A 56 -15.91 6.66 10.71
C VAL A 56 -15.35 5.30 11.08
N VAL A 57 -14.28 5.30 11.86
CA VAL A 57 -13.66 4.08 12.37
C VAL A 57 -14.29 3.75 13.72
N MET A 58 -14.97 2.62 13.81
CA MET A 58 -15.74 2.20 14.99
C MET A 58 -14.97 1.14 15.75
N CYS A 59 -14.64 1.39 17.02
CA CYS A 59 -13.94 0.43 17.88
C CYS A 59 -14.91 -0.60 18.47
N ASP A 60 -14.60 -1.90 18.36
CA ASP A 60 -15.39 -2.97 18.96
C ASP A 60 -14.54 -3.94 19.78
N GLY A 61 -15.03 -4.38 20.93
CA GLY A 61 -14.30 -5.30 21.80
C GLY A 61 -13.18 -4.66 22.64
N TYR A 62 -13.10 -3.34 22.71
CA TYR A 62 -12.16 -2.62 23.57
C TYR A 62 -12.88 -2.16 24.85
N THR A 63 -12.39 -2.60 26.01
CA THR A 63 -12.90 -2.17 27.31
C THR A 63 -12.51 -0.72 27.60
N ALA A 64 -13.05 -0.15 28.70
CA ALA A 64 -12.69 1.19 29.15
C ALA A 64 -11.15 1.35 29.41
N ALA A 65 -10.48 0.27 29.77
CA ALA A 65 -9.02 0.27 29.98
C ALA A 65 -8.20 0.12 28.69
N GLU A 66 -8.83 -0.25 27.58
CA GLU A 66 -8.20 -0.54 26.31
C GLU A 66 -8.50 0.53 25.23
N GLN A 67 -9.08 1.65 25.60
CA GLN A 67 -9.40 2.72 24.64
C GLN A 67 -8.13 3.33 24.01
N ASP A 68 -7.02 3.38 24.76
CA ASP A 68 -5.73 3.81 24.21
C ASP A 68 -5.21 2.80 23.16
N ALA A 69 -5.47 1.50 23.33
CA ALA A 69 -5.11 0.49 22.35
C ALA A 69 -5.97 0.65 21.08
N CYS A 70 -7.28 0.91 21.21
CA CYS A 70 -8.12 1.25 20.06
C CYS A 70 -7.54 2.45 19.30
N ALA A 71 -7.14 3.51 20.01
CA ALA A 71 -6.57 4.70 19.40
C ALA A 71 -5.31 4.37 18.57
N ALA A 72 -4.39 3.60 19.14
CA ALA A 72 -3.15 3.18 18.46
C ALA A 72 -3.42 2.29 17.25
N ASP A 73 -4.38 1.35 17.36
CA ASP A 73 -4.76 0.47 16.26
C ASP A 73 -5.38 1.25 15.09
N VAL A 74 -6.21 2.25 15.39
CA VAL A 74 -6.80 3.13 14.38
C VAL A 74 -5.73 4.02 13.73
N GLU A 75 -4.81 4.60 14.51
CA GLU A 75 -3.72 5.40 13.99
C GLU A 75 -2.82 4.60 13.03
N ARG A 76 -2.44 3.38 13.42
CA ARG A 76 -1.67 2.48 12.55
C ARG A 76 -2.40 2.20 11.24
N ASN A 77 -3.70 1.93 11.27
CA ASN A 77 -4.51 1.76 10.07
C ASN A 77 -4.50 3.00 9.18
N GLN A 78 -4.64 4.18 9.77
CA GLN A 78 -4.66 5.44 9.03
C GLN A 78 -3.31 5.75 8.38
N ASN A 79 -2.20 5.52 9.07
CA ASN A 79 -0.87 5.78 8.53
C ASN A 79 -0.59 4.95 7.27
N VAL A 80 -0.95 3.67 7.28
CA VAL A 80 -0.83 2.82 6.09
C VAL A 80 -1.80 3.27 4.99
N GLN A 81 -3.02 3.66 5.32
CA GLN A 81 -3.98 4.18 4.35
C GLN A 81 -3.44 5.42 3.63
N TRP A 82 -2.81 6.35 4.37
CA TRP A 82 -2.24 7.58 3.81
C TRP A 82 -0.95 7.38 3.03
N SER A 83 -0.33 6.22 3.08
CA SER A 83 0.83 5.88 2.25
C SER A 83 0.46 5.38 0.86
N VAL A 84 -0.80 4.98 0.63
CA VAL A 84 -1.24 4.31 -0.60
C VAL A 84 -2.07 5.25 -1.47
N GLU A 85 -1.75 5.30 -2.78
CA GLU A 85 -2.55 6.06 -3.75
C GLU A 85 -3.89 5.35 -4.06
N PRO A 86 -5.01 6.10 -4.20
CA PRO A 86 -5.08 7.56 -4.25
C PRO A 86 -5.36 8.24 -2.91
N PHE A 87 -5.42 7.50 -1.81
CA PHE A 87 -5.65 8.09 -0.49
C PHE A 87 -4.57 9.13 -0.12
N ARG A 88 -3.31 8.86 -0.47
CA ARG A 88 -2.20 9.78 -0.22
C ARG A 88 -2.45 11.14 -0.87
N SER A 89 -2.76 11.18 -2.16
CA SER A 89 -2.93 12.45 -2.89
C SER A 89 -4.27 13.13 -2.66
N TYR A 90 -5.33 12.37 -2.38
CA TYR A 90 -6.67 12.94 -2.15
C TYR A 90 -7.07 12.97 -0.67
N ARG A 91 -6.11 12.93 0.24
CA ARG A 91 -6.33 12.97 1.68
C ARG A 91 -7.20 14.15 2.13
N HIS A 92 -7.05 15.33 1.53
CA HIS A 92 -7.84 16.51 1.84
C HIS A 92 -9.34 16.41 1.49
N TYR A 93 -9.74 15.39 0.74
CA TYR A 93 -11.15 15.13 0.44
C TYR A 93 -11.84 14.27 1.51
N VAL A 94 -11.11 13.90 2.55
CA VAL A 94 -11.59 12.93 3.54
C VAL A 94 -11.52 13.53 4.94
N ASN A 95 -12.65 13.51 5.65
CA ASN A 95 -12.68 13.64 7.10
C ASN A 95 -12.59 12.25 7.72
N VAL A 96 -11.90 12.11 8.84
CA VAL A 96 -11.77 10.85 9.57
C VAL A 96 -12.15 11.06 11.02
N TYR A 97 -13.00 10.17 11.50
CA TYR A 97 -13.46 10.16 12.88
C TYR A 97 -13.26 8.78 13.46
N ARG A 98 -12.96 8.73 14.77
CA ARG A 98 -12.98 7.49 15.54
C ARG A 98 -14.20 7.51 16.46
N LEU A 99 -14.99 6.46 16.42
CA LEU A 99 -16.06 6.26 17.38
C LEU A 99 -15.56 5.32 18.47
N ASP A 100 -15.22 5.88 19.61
CA ASP A 100 -14.82 5.14 20.80
C ASP A 100 -16.07 4.51 21.41
N ILE A 101 -16.17 3.19 21.37
CA ILE A 101 -17.27 2.43 21.96
C ILE A 101 -16.67 1.57 23.07
N VAL A 102 -17.12 1.77 24.31
CA VAL A 102 -16.64 0.99 25.45
C VAL A 102 -17.35 -0.36 25.49
N SER A 103 -16.60 -1.43 25.41
CA SER A 103 -17.08 -2.81 25.52
C SER A 103 -17.05 -3.30 26.96
N GLY A 104 -18.03 -4.11 27.36
CA GLY A 104 -18.06 -4.76 28.66
C GLY A 104 -16.99 -5.84 28.85
N GLY A 105 -16.45 -6.39 27.74
CA GLY A 105 -15.38 -7.39 27.74
C GLY A 105 -14.40 -7.13 26.60
N SER A 106 -13.15 -7.60 26.79
CA SER A 106 -12.08 -7.52 25.78
C SER A 106 -12.26 -8.56 24.70
N GLY A 107 -11.91 -8.22 23.45
CA GLY A 107 -11.96 -9.10 22.29
C GLY A 107 -13.36 -9.26 21.71
N ILE A 108 -13.48 -10.03 20.64
CA ILE A 108 -14.75 -10.31 19.95
C ILE A 108 -15.08 -11.80 19.98
N ARG A 109 -16.33 -12.12 19.62
CA ARG A 109 -16.87 -13.47 19.69
C ARG A 109 -16.19 -14.43 18.73
N CYS A 110 -15.96 -15.66 19.20
CA CYS A 110 -15.39 -16.77 18.41
C CYS A 110 -14.02 -16.49 17.82
N ASP A 111 -13.20 -15.68 18.48
CA ASP A 111 -11.81 -15.49 18.05
C ASP A 111 -11.04 -16.82 18.17
N PRO A 112 -10.58 -17.40 17.03
CA PRO A 112 -9.96 -18.72 17.05
C PRO A 112 -8.61 -18.77 17.77
N ASP A 113 -7.90 -17.66 17.88
CA ASP A 113 -6.57 -17.57 18.47
C ASP A 113 -6.61 -16.93 19.88
N GLU A 114 -7.80 -16.69 20.46
CA GLU A 114 -7.97 -16.14 21.81
C GLU A 114 -7.34 -17.04 22.88
N GLU A 115 -6.62 -16.45 23.81
CA GLU A 115 -6.06 -17.17 24.96
C GLU A 115 -7.17 -17.79 25.81
N GLY A 116 -7.20 -19.09 25.89
CA GLY A 116 -8.27 -19.85 26.56
C GLY A 116 -9.27 -20.50 25.60
N GLY A 117 -9.17 -20.18 24.31
CA GLY A 117 -10.01 -20.69 23.24
C GLY A 117 -11.20 -19.78 22.89
N PRO A 118 -11.82 -20.02 21.73
CA PRO A 118 -12.92 -19.18 21.24
C PRO A 118 -14.09 -19.11 22.22
N ASP A 119 -14.55 -17.92 22.55
CA ASP A 119 -15.70 -17.68 23.43
C ASP A 119 -17.00 -17.53 22.63
N PRO A 120 -17.93 -18.49 22.71
CA PRO A 120 -19.21 -18.44 22.01
C PRO A 120 -20.21 -17.47 22.66
N ASP A 121 -20.00 -17.13 23.92
CA ASP A 121 -20.95 -16.31 24.70
C ASP A 121 -20.55 -14.85 24.77
N LYS A 122 -19.40 -14.50 24.19
CA LYS A 122 -18.90 -13.11 24.18
C LYS A 122 -19.83 -12.20 23.37
N VAL A 123 -20.13 -11.06 23.95
CA VAL A 123 -21.02 -10.05 23.36
C VAL A 123 -20.31 -8.70 23.36
N THR A 124 -20.28 -8.06 22.20
CA THR A 124 -19.69 -6.73 22.02
C THR A 124 -20.72 -5.72 21.52
N PRO A 125 -20.42 -4.43 21.61
CA PRO A 125 -21.35 -3.38 21.17
C PRO A 125 -21.78 -3.51 19.70
N LEU A 126 -20.91 -3.86 18.79
CA LEU A 126 -21.22 -4.07 17.37
C LEU A 126 -21.57 -5.52 17.02
N ARG A 127 -21.48 -6.43 18.01
CA ARG A 127 -21.72 -7.86 17.83
C ARG A 127 -20.90 -8.49 16.72
N LEU A 128 -19.64 -8.13 16.64
CA LEU A 128 -18.73 -8.75 15.68
C LEU A 128 -18.42 -10.19 16.09
N VAL A 129 -18.32 -11.06 15.09
CA VAL A 129 -18.08 -12.49 15.29
C VAL A 129 -17.19 -13.04 14.16
N PHE A 130 -16.24 -13.87 14.51
CA PHE A 130 -15.49 -14.65 13.52
C PHE A 130 -16.41 -15.69 12.86
N SER A 131 -16.44 -15.69 11.55
CA SER A 131 -17.28 -16.53 10.71
C SER A 131 -16.44 -17.68 10.09
N PRO A 132 -16.95 -18.93 10.06
CA PRO A 132 -18.35 -19.31 10.27
C PRO A 132 -18.75 -19.59 11.72
N GLY A 133 -17.87 -19.42 12.70
CA GLY A 133 -18.18 -19.58 14.13
C GLY A 133 -17.08 -20.24 14.93
N CYS A 134 -17.33 -20.48 16.22
CA CYS A 134 -16.32 -20.92 17.19
C CYS A 134 -15.76 -22.34 16.93
N ASP A 135 -16.44 -23.17 16.15
CA ASP A 135 -15.99 -24.52 15.85
C ASP A 135 -14.91 -24.58 14.73
N ASP A 136 -14.69 -23.45 14.06
CA ASP A 136 -13.71 -23.38 12.97
C ASP A 136 -12.44 -22.63 13.42
N PRO A 137 -11.33 -23.36 13.68
CA PRO A 137 -10.08 -22.73 14.09
C PRO A 137 -9.44 -21.86 13.00
N LEU A 138 -10.00 -21.86 11.80
CA LEU A 138 -9.52 -21.15 10.63
C LEU A 138 -10.50 -20.02 10.20
N ALA A 139 -11.48 -19.70 11.04
CA ALA A 139 -12.36 -18.57 10.81
C ALA A 139 -11.53 -17.28 10.70
N ARG A 140 -11.72 -16.53 9.62
CA ARG A 140 -10.99 -15.25 9.35
C ARG A 140 -11.93 -14.14 8.88
N GLY A 141 -13.08 -14.43 8.33
CA GLY A 141 -14.09 -13.43 8.05
C GLY A 141 -14.69 -12.91 9.36
N VAL A 142 -14.82 -11.61 9.54
CA VAL A 142 -15.46 -11.03 10.73
C VAL A 142 -16.69 -10.25 10.29
N VAL A 143 -17.85 -10.69 10.73
CA VAL A 143 -19.14 -10.17 10.31
C VAL A 143 -19.91 -9.57 11.48
N TYR A 144 -20.77 -8.61 11.16
CA TYR A 144 -21.84 -8.19 12.08
C TYR A 144 -22.85 -9.33 12.20
N ASN A 145 -23.02 -9.85 13.40
CA ASN A 145 -24.00 -10.92 13.61
C ASN A 145 -25.40 -10.49 13.15
N ASN A 146 -26.00 -11.26 12.27
CA ASN A 146 -27.31 -10.93 11.73
C ASN A 146 -28.33 -12.05 11.99
N ALA A 147 -29.61 -11.69 11.90
CA ALA A 147 -30.73 -12.59 12.13
C ALA A 147 -30.82 -13.80 11.17
N ASN A 148 -29.98 -13.84 10.12
CA ASN A 148 -29.99 -14.90 9.11
C ASN A 148 -28.92 -15.97 9.37
N GLY A 149 -28.20 -15.91 10.49
CA GLY A 149 -27.17 -16.91 10.83
C GLY A 149 -25.92 -16.84 9.95
N GLN A 150 -25.73 -15.80 9.15
CA GLN A 150 -24.47 -15.52 8.47
C GLN A 150 -23.51 -14.90 9.48
N GLY A 151 -22.80 -15.67 10.16
CA GLY A 151 -21.96 -15.25 11.26
C GLY A 151 -21.95 -16.31 12.34
N GLY A 152 -22.12 -17.54 11.96
CA GLY A 152 -22.06 -18.77 12.75
C GLY A 152 -22.20 -18.59 14.26
N GLY A 153 -23.22 -19.12 14.83
CA GLY A 153 -23.43 -19.15 16.25
C GLY A 153 -24.91 -19.13 16.62
N ASP A 154 -25.23 -19.45 17.87
CA ASP A 154 -26.56 -19.62 18.40
C ASP A 154 -27.42 -18.34 18.46
N ASP A 155 -26.87 -17.18 18.04
CA ASP A 155 -27.58 -15.90 17.97
C ASP A 155 -28.37 -15.67 16.66
N ALA A 156 -28.53 -16.70 15.84
CA ALA A 156 -29.46 -16.64 14.73
C ALA A 156 -30.87 -16.26 15.24
N GLY A 157 -31.24 -14.99 15.14
CA GLY A 157 -32.49 -14.45 15.69
C GLY A 157 -32.31 -13.51 16.88
N ALA A 158 -31.10 -13.21 17.31
CA ALA A 158 -30.88 -12.19 18.32
C ALA A 158 -31.35 -10.80 17.83
N THR A 159 -31.99 -10.08 18.73
CA THR A 159 -32.52 -8.73 18.50
C THR A 159 -31.97 -7.82 19.58
N PRO A 160 -31.32 -6.71 19.25
CA PRO A 160 -30.94 -6.23 17.93
C PRO A 160 -29.80 -7.04 17.32
N THR A 161 -29.70 -7.04 15.98
CA THR A 161 -28.60 -7.64 15.24
C THR A 161 -27.38 -6.71 15.28
N GLY A 162 -26.20 -7.22 14.93
CA GLY A 162 -25.00 -6.38 14.81
C GLY A 162 -25.19 -5.19 13.85
N ARG A 163 -25.93 -5.38 12.75
CA ARG A 163 -26.29 -4.28 11.84
C ARG A 163 -27.19 -3.24 12.47
N GLN A 164 -28.18 -3.67 13.25
CA GLN A 164 -29.04 -2.74 13.98
C GLN A 164 -28.26 -1.96 15.03
N GLN A 165 -27.25 -2.56 15.65
CA GLN A 165 -26.35 -1.86 16.54
C GLN A 165 -25.46 -0.85 15.80
N HIS A 166 -24.89 -1.24 14.70
CA HIS A 166 -24.12 -0.32 13.84
C HIS A 166 -24.98 0.89 13.47
N ASP A 167 -26.17 0.67 12.93
CA ASP A 167 -27.08 1.74 12.53
C ASP A 167 -27.48 2.62 13.72
N PHE A 168 -27.71 1.99 14.89
CA PHE A 168 -28.00 2.72 16.13
C PHE A 168 -26.85 3.69 16.50
N TYR A 169 -25.59 3.25 16.43
CA TYR A 169 -24.45 4.14 16.72
C TYR A 169 -24.32 5.25 15.68
N LEU A 170 -24.56 4.96 14.42
CA LEU A 170 -24.57 6.00 13.38
C LEU A 170 -25.66 7.04 13.60
N GLU A 171 -26.88 6.61 13.89
CA GLU A 171 -28.03 7.50 14.06
C GLU A 171 -27.96 8.35 15.33
N ASN A 172 -27.32 7.86 16.38
CA ASN A 172 -27.35 8.51 17.68
C ASN A 172 -26.05 9.22 18.09
N TYR A 173 -24.89 8.79 17.54
CA TYR A 173 -23.59 9.34 17.94
C TYR A 173 -22.82 9.98 16.79
N VAL A 174 -23.08 9.60 15.56
CA VAL A 174 -22.31 10.09 14.40
C VAL A 174 -23.10 11.15 13.63
N ALA A 175 -24.25 10.79 13.11
CA ALA A 175 -25.03 11.67 12.24
C ALA A 175 -25.41 13.01 12.90
N PRO A 176 -25.81 13.04 14.19
CA PRO A 176 -26.12 14.32 14.85
C PRO A 176 -24.90 15.22 15.04
N GLU A 177 -23.74 14.66 15.32
CA GLU A 177 -22.49 15.43 15.51
C GLU A 177 -21.96 15.99 14.16
N LEU A 178 -22.08 15.22 13.09
CA LEU A 178 -21.64 15.62 11.76
C LEU A 178 -22.67 16.48 11.00
N GLY A 179 -23.90 16.53 11.48
CA GLY A 179 -24.99 17.26 10.79
C GLY A 179 -25.39 16.67 9.44
N ILE A 180 -25.14 15.37 9.21
CA ILE A 180 -25.48 14.64 7.98
C ILE A 180 -26.46 13.50 8.27
N ASP A 181 -27.05 12.93 7.22
CA ASP A 181 -27.91 11.75 7.34
C ASP A 181 -27.05 10.50 7.63
N ALA A 182 -27.49 9.63 8.54
CA ALA A 182 -26.81 8.34 8.82
C ALA A 182 -26.70 7.42 7.59
N GLY A 183 -27.59 7.60 6.60
CA GLY A 183 -27.54 6.92 5.31
C GLY A 183 -26.89 7.73 4.20
N ALA A 184 -26.16 8.82 4.52
CA ALA A 184 -25.52 9.65 3.53
C ALA A 184 -24.49 8.86 2.71
N GLN A 185 -24.45 9.10 1.40
CA GLN A 185 -23.54 8.37 0.50
C GLN A 185 -22.08 8.72 0.72
N ASN A 186 -21.81 9.87 1.32
CA ASN A 186 -20.47 10.31 1.71
C ASN A 186 -20.08 9.91 3.15
N LEU A 187 -20.83 8.97 3.76
CA LEU A 187 -20.50 8.36 5.04
C LEU A 187 -20.07 6.91 4.82
N GLN A 188 -18.83 6.61 5.20
CA GLN A 188 -18.23 5.29 5.12
C GLN A 188 -17.82 4.82 6.51
N THR A 189 -18.07 3.56 6.84
CA THR A 189 -17.66 3.00 8.12
C THR A 189 -16.66 1.87 7.97
N LEU A 190 -15.78 1.75 8.96
CA LEU A 190 -14.82 0.66 9.15
C LEU A 190 -14.87 0.27 10.63
N ALA A 191 -15.15 -0.99 10.95
CA ALA A 191 -15.02 -1.47 12.32
C ALA A 191 -13.62 -2.04 12.54
N VAL A 192 -12.93 -1.50 13.54
CA VAL A 192 -11.66 -2.04 14.04
C VAL A 192 -11.96 -2.79 15.32
N PHE A 193 -11.67 -4.08 15.35
CA PHE A 193 -11.97 -4.93 16.48
C PHE A 193 -10.73 -5.40 17.23
N ASN A 194 -10.86 -5.54 18.55
CA ASN A 194 -9.77 -5.92 19.45
C ASN A 194 -9.41 -7.39 19.29
N SER A 195 -8.51 -7.71 18.39
CA SER A 195 -7.96 -9.05 18.21
C SER A 195 -6.61 -9.00 17.48
N PHE A 196 -5.71 -9.93 17.83
CA PHE A 196 -4.48 -10.20 17.08
C PHE A 196 -4.71 -11.19 15.92
N THR A 197 -5.82 -11.89 15.89
CA THR A 197 -6.15 -12.83 14.84
C THR A 197 -6.38 -12.08 13.53
N TYR A 198 -5.69 -12.49 12.48
CA TYR A 198 -5.95 -11.99 11.14
C TYR A 198 -7.42 -12.16 10.79
N GLY A 199 -8.06 -11.09 10.31
CA GLY A 199 -9.44 -11.17 9.88
C GLY A 199 -10.03 -9.83 9.47
N GLY A 200 -11.08 -9.92 8.69
CA GLY A 200 -11.89 -8.82 8.21
C GLY A 200 -12.91 -9.31 7.19
N ILE A 201 -13.78 -8.44 6.76
CA ILE A 201 -14.72 -8.67 5.66
C ILE A 201 -15.17 -7.33 5.07
N GLY A 202 -15.31 -7.30 3.75
CA GLY A 202 -15.90 -6.17 3.03
C GLY A 202 -17.42 -6.27 2.89
N GLY A 203 -17.95 -5.31 2.21
CA GLY A 203 -19.38 -5.15 1.97
C GLY A 203 -19.80 -3.71 2.23
N THR A 204 -21.05 -3.49 2.65
CA THR A 204 -21.52 -2.14 3.00
C THR A 204 -20.82 -1.60 4.25
N GLN A 205 -20.33 -2.48 5.11
CA GLN A 205 -19.70 -2.20 6.39
C GLN A 205 -18.43 -3.04 6.47
N ALA A 206 -17.28 -2.38 6.35
CA ALA A 206 -15.98 -3.04 6.41
C ALA A 206 -15.59 -3.34 7.86
N THR A 207 -14.83 -4.42 8.07
CA THR A 207 -14.24 -4.78 9.36
C THR A 207 -12.77 -5.14 9.19
N THR A 208 -11.95 -4.89 10.20
CA THR A 208 -10.53 -5.28 10.25
C THR A 208 -10.07 -5.53 11.67
N SER A 209 -9.12 -6.42 11.84
CA SER A 209 -8.47 -6.69 13.11
C SER A 209 -7.54 -5.55 13.53
N GLY A 210 -7.71 -5.01 14.71
CA GLY A 210 -6.88 -3.92 15.25
C GLY A 210 -5.48 -4.37 15.57
N GLY A 211 -5.33 -5.40 16.39
CA GLY A 211 -4.02 -5.92 16.83
C GLY A 211 -3.29 -6.74 15.78
N SER A 212 -3.96 -7.18 14.71
CA SER A 212 -3.29 -7.93 13.67
C SER A 212 -2.30 -7.06 12.90
N PRO A 213 -1.09 -7.54 12.72
CA PRO A 213 -0.10 -6.87 11.90
C PRO A 213 -0.56 -6.55 10.47
N GLN A 214 -1.46 -7.37 9.94
CA GLN A 214 -2.02 -7.17 8.60
C GLN A 214 -3.32 -6.35 8.60
N GLY A 215 -3.82 -5.99 9.78
CA GLY A 215 -5.05 -5.20 9.92
C GLY A 215 -5.11 -3.99 9.00
N PRO A 216 -4.05 -3.16 8.93
CA PRO A 216 -4.03 -2.00 8.03
C PRO A 216 -4.23 -2.34 6.55
N LEU A 217 -3.72 -3.46 6.08
CA LEU A 217 -3.89 -3.87 4.69
C LEU A 217 -5.23 -4.53 4.45
N VAL A 218 -5.72 -5.30 5.44
CA VAL A 218 -7.11 -5.79 5.40
C VAL A 218 -8.04 -4.60 5.32
N SER A 219 -7.84 -3.54 6.11
CA SER A 219 -8.68 -2.35 6.04
C SER A 219 -8.70 -1.70 4.65
N LEU A 220 -7.54 -1.57 4.00
CA LEU A 220 -7.46 -1.05 2.63
C LEU A 220 -8.20 -1.94 1.62
N HIS A 221 -8.03 -3.25 1.72
CA HIS A 221 -8.75 -4.24 0.90
C HIS A 221 -10.25 -4.12 1.10
N GLU A 222 -10.72 -4.10 2.34
CA GLU A 222 -12.14 -4.03 2.67
C GLU A 222 -12.77 -2.66 2.33
N LEU A 223 -12.00 -1.57 2.40
CA LEU A 223 -12.40 -0.28 1.84
C LEU A 223 -12.48 -0.34 0.30
N GLY A 224 -11.66 -1.15 -0.36
CA GLY A 224 -11.81 -1.46 -1.77
C GLY A 224 -13.19 -2.02 -2.10
N HIS A 225 -13.75 -2.89 -1.24
CA HIS A 225 -15.11 -3.39 -1.37
C HIS A 225 -16.17 -2.34 -1.01
N SER A 226 -16.07 -1.79 0.19
CA SER A 226 -17.13 -0.96 0.78
C SER A 226 -17.22 0.42 0.13
N LEU A 227 -16.11 1.12 0.02
CA LEU A 227 -16.00 2.42 -0.65
C LEU A 227 -15.85 2.26 -2.16
N GLY A 228 -14.88 1.46 -2.60
CA GLY A 228 -14.54 1.27 -4.01
C GLY A 228 -15.52 0.42 -4.79
N GLN A 229 -16.37 -0.38 -4.13
CA GLN A 229 -17.27 -1.35 -4.78
C GLN A 229 -16.53 -2.31 -5.73
N MET A 230 -15.30 -2.62 -5.40
CA MET A 230 -14.51 -3.63 -6.08
C MET A 230 -14.91 -5.02 -5.62
N ALA A 231 -14.64 -6.03 -6.42
CA ALA A 231 -14.78 -7.42 -6.05
C ALA A 231 -13.38 -8.03 -5.83
N ASP A 232 -13.33 -9.17 -5.16
CA ASP A 232 -12.09 -9.93 -5.01
C ASP A 232 -11.51 -10.33 -6.35
N GLU A 233 -10.21 -10.25 -6.48
CA GLU A 233 -9.46 -10.70 -7.66
C GLU A 233 -8.79 -12.07 -7.46
N TYR A 234 -8.82 -12.60 -6.23
CA TYR A 234 -8.29 -13.93 -5.94
C TYR A 234 -9.33 -15.02 -6.26
N PRO A 235 -8.87 -16.24 -6.63
CA PRO A 235 -9.77 -17.35 -6.89
C PRO A 235 -10.20 -18.04 -5.59
N TYR A 236 -11.46 -18.44 -5.52
CA TYR A 236 -11.94 -19.31 -4.43
C TYR A 236 -11.64 -20.79 -4.68
N SER A 237 -10.90 -21.14 -5.71
CA SER A 237 -10.41 -22.49 -5.93
C SER A 237 -9.56 -23.02 -4.77
N LEU A 238 -8.97 -22.10 -4.02
CA LEU A 238 -8.20 -22.38 -2.81
C LEU A 238 -9.09 -22.69 -1.58
N ARG A 239 -10.41 -22.58 -1.70
CA ARG A 239 -11.34 -22.96 -0.62
C ARG A 239 -11.75 -24.43 -0.76
N PRO A 240 -12.06 -25.12 0.36
CA PRO A 240 -12.59 -26.50 0.33
C PRO A 240 -13.86 -26.65 -0.52
N THR A 241 -14.61 -25.56 -0.68
CA THR A 241 -15.79 -25.52 -1.54
C THR A 241 -15.48 -24.57 -2.71
N PRO A 242 -15.16 -25.08 -3.89
CA PRO A 242 -14.98 -24.26 -5.07
C PRO A 242 -16.25 -23.41 -5.29
N GLY A 243 -16.07 -22.13 -5.60
CA GLY A 243 -17.21 -21.29 -5.99
C GLY A 243 -17.89 -21.84 -7.22
N ASP A 244 -19.16 -21.53 -7.40
CA ASP A 244 -19.89 -21.90 -8.61
C ASP A 244 -19.16 -21.36 -9.86
N PRO A 245 -19.24 -22.05 -11.01
CA PRO A 245 -18.71 -21.53 -12.26
C PRO A 245 -19.28 -20.13 -12.55
N HIS A 246 -18.45 -19.26 -13.11
CA HIS A 246 -18.93 -17.92 -13.49
C HIS A 246 -20.08 -18.04 -14.50
N PRO A 247 -21.21 -17.31 -14.33
CA PRO A 247 -22.26 -17.29 -15.31
C PRO A 247 -21.73 -16.92 -16.70
N ASP A 248 -22.27 -17.53 -17.75
CA ASP A 248 -21.88 -17.25 -19.14
C ASP A 248 -22.39 -15.86 -19.60
N ARG A 249 -21.93 -14.85 -18.91
CA ARG A 249 -22.20 -13.43 -19.16
C ARG A 249 -21.04 -12.57 -18.68
N GLU A 250 -20.92 -11.36 -19.23
CA GLU A 250 -19.94 -10.39 -18.77
C GLU A 250 -20.15 -10.05 -17.28
N PRO A 251 -19.08 -10.07 -16.44
CA PRO A 251 -19.15 -9.66 -15.05
C PRO A 251 -19.67 -8.24 -14.89
N GLY A 252 -20.44 -8.04 -13.83
CA GLY A 252 -20.93 -6.72 -13.49
C GLY A 252 -19.86 -5.78 -12.92
N SER A 253 -18.80 -6.31 -12.36
CA SER A 253 -17.67 -5.54 -11.81
C SER A 253 -16.93 -4.78 -12.92
N PHE A 254 -16.52 -3.55 -12.66
CA PHE A 254 -15.81 -2.72 -13.64
C PHE A 254 -14.38 -3.23 -13.93
N HIS A 255 -13.74 -3.92 -12.98
CA HIS A 255 -12.37 -4.43 -13.06
C HIS A 255 -12.30 -5.96 -13.29
N HIS A 256 -13.39 -6.57 -13.77
CA HIS A 256 -13.42 -7.96 -14.23
C HIS A 256 -14.05 -8.05 -15.60
N THR A 257 -13.58 -8.98 -16.44
CA THR A 257 -14.09 -9.16 -17.80
C THR A 257 -14.00 -10.59 -18.29
N ARG A 258 -14.80 -10.90 -19.31
CA ARG A 258 -14.67 -12.05 -20.20
C ARG A 258 -14.36 -11.63 -21.63
N MET A 259 -14.27 -10.33 -21.88
CA MET A 259 -13.95 -9.77 -23.19
C MET A 259 -12.45 -9.86 -23.47
N THR A 260 -12.10 -10.13 -24.70
CA THR A 260 -10.73 -9.94 -25.19
C THR A 260 -10.40 -8.44 -25.27
N SER A 261 -9.12 -8.09 -25.32
CA SER A 261 -8.67 -6.71 -25.52
C SER A 261 -9.31 -6.06 -26.75
N GLN A 262 -9.49 -6.81 -27.84
CA GLN A 262 -10.16 -6.32 -29.04
C GLN A 262 -11.64 -6.02 -28.80
N GLN A 263 -12.36 -6.91 -28.13
CA GLN A 263 -13.79 -6.70 -27.81
C GLN A 263 -13.99 -5.52 -26.88
N MET A 264 -13.12 -5.37 -25.88
CA MET A 264 -13.13 -4.26 -24.94
C MET A 264 -12.87 -2.93 -25.64
N THR A 265 -11.91 -2.88 -26.55
CA THR A 265 -11.59 -1.70 -27.37
C THR A 265 -12.73 -1.34 -28.33
N ASP A 266 -13.30 -2.33 -29.03
CA ASP A 266 -14.38 -2.10 -29.97
C ASP A 266 -15.66 -1.58 -29.28
N SER A 267 -15.94 -2.07 -28.07
CA SER A 267 -17.10 -1.63 -27.29
C SER A 267 -16.82 -0.38 -26.43
N GLN A 268 -15.57 0.05 -26.35
CA GLN A 268 -15.12 1.14 -25.47
C GLN A 268 -15.59 0.97 -24.02
N SER A 269 -15.44 -0.23 -23.48
CA SER A 269 -15.91 -0.59 -22.15
C SER A 269 -14.78 -1.00 -21.21
N LYS A 270 -15.07 -1.06 -19.93
CA LYS A 270 -14.12 -1.43 -18.87
C LYS A 270 -12.85 -0.56 -18.93
N TRP A 271 -11.69 -1.18 -18.84
CA TRP A 271 -10.39 -0.49 -18.81
C TRP A 271 -9.70 -0.43 -20.17
N PHE A 272 -10.45 -0.36 -21.29
CA PHE A 272 -9.91 -0.41 -22.66
C PHE A 272 -8.78 0.59 -22.94
N ARG A 273 -8.76 1.74 -22.25
CA ARG A 273 -7.74 2.77 -22.45
C ARG A 273 -6.44 2.50 -21.71
N TRP A 274 -6.43 1.53 -20.80
CA TRP A 274 -5.25 1.10 -20.07
C TRP A 274 -4.57 -0.12 -20.69
N LEU A 275 -5.21 -0.77 -21.66
CA LEU A 275 -4.70 -2.01 -22.27
C LEU A 275 -3.32 -1.82 -22.89
N GLY A 276 -2.38 -2.70 -22.51
CA GLY A 276 -1.00 -2.70 -22.98
C GLY A 276 -0.04 -1.82 -22.18
N GLU A 277 -0.54 -1.08 -21.19
CA GLU A 277 0.31 -0.30 -20.28
C GLU A 277 0.91 -1.20 -19.20
N GLU A 278 2.09 -0.84 -18.69
CA GLU A 278 2.67 -1.47 -17.51
C GLU A 278 1.81 -1.15 -16.27
N SER A 279 1.49 -2.17 -15.51
CA SER A 279 0.71 -1.99 -14.28
C SER A 279 1.58 -1.45 -13.15
N LEU A 280 1.02 -0.52 -12.37
CA LEU A 280 1.65 -0.02 -11.14
C LEU A 280 1.70 -1.07 -10.03
N SER A 281 0.93 -2.15 -10.17
CA SER A 281 0.87 -3.26 -9.20
C SER A 281 1.35 -4.59 -9.80
N GLY A 282 1.99 -4.55 -10.95
CA GLY A 282 2.65 -5.70 -11.57
C GLY A 282 2.03 -6.18 -12.87
N GLY A 283 2.90 -6.59 -13.76
CA GLY A 283 2.58 -7.08 -15.10
C GLY A 283 2.05 -6.00 -16.03
N THR A 284 1.66 -6.39 -17.23
CA THR A 284 1.04 -5.52 -18.23
C THR A 284 -0.49 -5.60 -18.10
N ILE A 285 -1.19 -4.48 -18.19
CA ILE A 285 -2.66 -4.44 -18.14
C ILE A 285 -3.25 -5.13 -19.37
N ARG A 286 -4.05 -6.16 -19.13
CA ARG A 286 -4.61 -7.04 -20.16
C ARG A 286 -6.10 -7.32 -19.94
N ALA A 287 -6.69 -8.08 -20.84
CA ALA A 287 -8.07 -8.56 -20.76
C ALA A 287 -8.10 -10.11 -20.91
N ALA A 288 -9.18 -10.70 -21.42
CA ALA A 288 -9.33 -12.14 -21.64
C ALA A 288 -8.54 -12.60 -22.90
N ASP A 289 -7.25 -12.37 -22.90
CA ASP A 289 -6.32 -12.77 -23.97
C ASP A 289 -5.50 -14.00 -23.50
N PRO A 290 -4.80 -14.71 -24.40
CA PRO A 290 -4.05 -15.92 -24.03
C PRO A 290 -3.00 -15.74 -22.94
N ASP A 291 -2.50 -14.52 -22.80
CA ASP A 291 -1.51 -14.08 -21.79
C ASP A 291 -2.12 -13.09 -20.79
N GLY A 292 -3.43 -13.07 -20.67
CA GLY A 292 -4.16 -12.25 -19.70
C GLY A 292 -4.16 -12.84 -18.30
N HIS A 293 -4.50 -12.00 -17.32
CA HIS A 293 -4.52 -12.35 -15.90
C HIS A 293 -5.86 -13.02 -15.53
N GLU A 294 -5.95 -14.32 -15.75
CA GLU A 294 -7.13 -15.11 -15.38
C GLU A 294 -7.22 -15.30 -13.85
N SER A 295 -8.35 -15.77 -13.37
CA SER A 295 -8.71 -15.92 -11.95
C SER A 295 -9.08 -14.60 -11.29
N GLY A 296 -10.28 -14.16 -11.54
CA GLY A 296 -10.87 -12.98 -10.89
C GLY A 296 -12.27 -13.24 -10.39
N ALA A 297 -12.85 -12.29 -9.68
CA ALA A 297 -14.21 -12.36 -9.14
C ALA A 297 -14.48 -13.65 -8.34
N THR A 298 -13.50 -14.09 -7.55
CA THR A 298 -13.56 -15.34 -6.76
C THR A 298 -13.70 -16.63 -7.58
N ARG A 299 -13.39 -16.58 -8.88
CA ARG A 299 -13.51 -17.71 -9.81
C ARG A 299 -12.12 -18.22 -10.19
N GLY A 300 -12.01 -19.52 -10.42
CA GLY A 300 -10.77 -20.16 -10.84
C GLY A 300 -10.48 -20.03 -12.34
N SER A 301 -11.50 -19.73 -13.14
CA SER A 301 -11.40 -19.63 -14.60
C SER A 301 -12.51 -18.79 -15.21
N ASP A 302 -12.35 -18.42 -16.47
CA ASP A 302 -13.32 -17.71 -17.29
C ASP A 302 -13.60 -16.27 -16.85
N VAL A 303 -12.78 -15.69 -15.96
CA VAL A 303 -12.85 -14.27 -15.58
C VAL A 303 -11.44 -13.72 -15.43
N TRP A 304 -11.21 -12.60 -16.08
CA TRP A 304 -9.91 -11.92 -16.11
C TRP A 304 -9.96 -10.59 -15.36
N ARG A 305 -8.83 -10.21 -14.79
CA ARG A 305 -8.58 -8.95 -14.10
C ARG A 305 -7.54 -8.10 -14.86
N PRO A 306 -7.39 -6.80 -14.56
CA PRO A 306 -6.53 -5.92 -15.35
C PRO A 306 -5.03 -6.24 -15.24
N SER A 307 -4.54 -6.52 -14.05
CA SER A 307 -3.13 -6.63 -13.70
C SER A 307 -2.79 -7.97 -13.07
N GLU A 308 -1.50 -8.27 -12.98
CA GLU A 308 -1.02 -9.49 -12.34
C GLU A 308 -1.32 -9.50 -10.85
N HIS A 309 -1.09 -8.36 -10.19
CA HIS A 309 -1.31 -8.15 -8.77
C HIS A 309 -2.15 -6.89 -8.52
N SER A 310 -2.84 -6.87 -7.41
CA SER A 310 -3.47 -5.71 -6.80
C SER A 310 -3.77 -6.03 -5.34
N ILE A 311 -4.12 -5.03 -4.52
CA ILE A 311 -4.54 -5.27 -3.15
C ILE A 311 -5.83 -6.11 -3.08
N MET A 312 -6.67 -6.09 -4.12
CA MET A 312 -7.88 -6.92 -4.20
C MET A 312 -7.58 -8.40 -4.45
N ARG A 313 -6.32 -8.73 -4.75
CA ARG A 313 -5.83 -10.11 -4.89
C ARG A 313 -4.88 -10.51 -3.78
N TRP A 314 -3.89 -9.68 -3.50
CA TRP A 314 -2.83 -9.90 -2.53
C TRP A 314 -2.66 -8.68 -1.65
N LEU A 315 -2.84 -8.84 -0.36
CA LEU A 315 -2.58 -7.77 0.60
C LEU A 315 -1.12 -7.31 0.50
N GLY A 316 -0.93 -6.00 0.48
CA GLY A 316 0.38 -5.37 0.39
C GLY A 316 0.67 -4.71 -0.96
N PHE A 317 0.18 -5.24 -2.06
CA PHE A 317 0.19 -4.49 -3.32
C PHE A 317 -0.76 -3.30 -3.26
N HIS A 318 -0.46 -2.28 -4.05
CA HIS A 318 -1.37 -1.15 -4.25
C HIS A 318 -2.50 -1.51 -5.21
N TRP A 319 -3.50 -0.64 -5.35
CA TRP A 319 -4.43 -0.74 -6.48
C TRP A 319 -3.68 -0.49 -7.79
N ASP A 320 -4.02 -1.25 -8.81
CA ASP A 320 -3.63 -0.94 -10.18
C ASP A 320 -4.29 0.37 -10.67
N GLN A 321 -3.93 0.81 -11.88
CA GLN A 321 -4.47 2.04 -12.46
C GLN A 321 -6.01 1.99 -12.58
N VAL A 322 -6.59 0.83 -12.85
CA VAL A 322 -8.05 0.67 -13.01
C VAL A 322 -8.75 0.85 -11.66
N GLY A 323 -8.24 0.21 -10.62
CA GLY A 323 -8.74 0.38 -9.25
C GLY A 323 -8.53 1.80 -8.74
N ARG A 324 -7.34 2.36 -8.96
CA ARG A 324 -6.98 3.72 -8.56
C ARG A 324 -7.86 4.78 -9.21
N GLU A 325 -8.06 4.71 -10.53
CA GLU A 325 -8.97 5.57 -11.29
C GLU A 325 -10.36 5.61 -10.67
N HIS A 326 -10.88 4.43 -10.33
CA HIS A 326 -12.19 4.32 -9.71
C HIS A 326 -12.23 4.91 -8.30
N MET A 327 -11.20 4.67 -7.48
CA MET A 327 -11.09 5.23 -6.13
C MET A 327 -10.97 6.76 -6.14
N VAL A 328 -10.25 7.36 -7.11
CA VAL A 328 -10.24 8.83 -7.27
C VAL A 328 -11.66 9.37 -7.42
N ALA A 329 -12.48 8.74 -8.28
CA ALA A 329 -13.87 9.15 -8.45
C ALA A 329 -14.71 9.00 -7.17
N ARG A 330 -14.40 8.00 -6.34
CA ARG A 330 -15.08 7.78 -5.06
C ARG A 330 -14.66 8.80 -4.01
N LEU A 331 -13.37 9.03 -3.84
CA LEU A 331 -12.82 9.97 -2.86
C LEU A 331 -13.26 11.40 -3.15
N THR A 332 -13.26 11.81 -4.42
CA THR A 332 -13.67 13.16 -4.83
C THR A 332 -15.19 13.35 -4.94
N GLY A 333 -15.99 12.30 -4.69
CA GLY A 333 -17.44 12.34 -4.83
C GLY A 333 -17.95 12.52 -6.26
N GLN A 334 -17.08 12.49 -7.26
CA GLN A 334 -17.46 12.69 -8.67
C GLN A 334 -18.40 11.61 -9.20
N ARG A 335 -18.35 10.43 -8.62
CA ARG A 335 -19.24 9.33 -8.98
C ARG A 335 -20.66 9.51 -8.49
N ASN A 336 -20.82 10.03 -7.31
CA ASN A 336 -22.13 10.22 -6.68
C ASN A 336 -22.53 11.67 -6.82
N ALA A 337 -23.36 11.97 -7.83
CA ALA A 337 -23.82 13.34 -8.09
C ALA A 337 -24.41 13.97 -6.82
N GLY A 338 -23.89 15.13 -6.44
CA GLY A 338 -24.35 15.91 -5.28
C GLY A 338 -23.54 15.73 -4.01
N GLN A 339 -22.58 14.80 -3.94
CA GLN A 339 -21.72 14.65 -2.76
C GLN A 339 -20.62 15.70 -2.66
N MET A 340 -20.13 16.20 -3.79
CA MET A 340 -19.13 17.25 -3.82
C MET A 340 -19.59 18.33 -4.77
N SER A 341 -20.08 19.41 -4.20
CA SER A 341 -20.37 20.60 -4.97
C SER A 341 -19.13 21.49 -5.01
N LEU A 342 -19.00 22.28 -6.04
CA LEU A 342 -18.09 23.42 -6.08
C LEU A 342 -18.78 24.56 -5.32
N PRO A 343 -18.45 24.82 -4.04
CA PRO A 343 -18.97 25.97 -3.33
C PRO A 343 -18.60 27.25 -4.09
N SER A 344 -19.53 28.15 -4.20
CA SER A 344 -19.35 29.35 -5.01
C SER A 344 -20.29 30.47 -4.59
N THR A 345 -20.05 31.69 -5.08
CA THR A 345 -21.08 32.71 -5.18
C THR A 345 -22.36 32.05 -5.74
N PRO A 346 -23.54 32.26 -5.14
CA PRO A 346 -24.80 31.75 -5.70
C PRO A 346 -24.97 32.12 -7.17
N GLU A 347 -25.34 31.17 -8.00
CA GLU A 347 -25.54 31.40 -9.42
C GLU A 347 -26.72 32.39 -9.64
N GLY A 348 -26.62 33.19 -10.68
CA GLY A 348 -27.61 34.17 -11.02
C GLY A 348 -27.01 35.53 -11.38
N GLU A 349 -27.71 36.61 -11.03
CA GLU A 349 -27.22 37.96 -11.25
C GLU A 349 -26.31 38.40 -10.11
N VAL A 350 -25.12 38.91 -10.46
CA VAL A 350 -24.11 39.39 -9.51
C VAL A 350 -23.86 40.89 -9.71
N PRO A 351 -23.52 41.64 -8.63
CA PRO A 351 -23.19 43.06 -8.73
C PRO A 351 -22.00 43.29 -9.67
N ARG A 352 -22.06 44.39 -10.44
CA ARG A 352 -21.02 44.73 -11.43
C ARG A 352 -19.64 45.01 -10.87
N ASP A 353 -19.59 45.43 -9.61
CA ASP A 353 -18.41 45.76 -8.83
C ASP A 353 -18.23 44.82 -7.61
N GLY A 354 -18.90 43.69 -7.64
CA GLY A 354 -18.80 42.70 -6.59
C GLY A 354 -17.68 41.68 -6.83
N VAL A 355 -17.60 40.74 -5.91
CA VAL A 355 -16.67 39.59 -6.00
C VAL A 355 -17.44 38.29 -6.26
N VAL A 356 -17.02 37.57 -7.25
CA VAL A 356 -17.43 36.16 -7.48
C VAL A 356 -16.30 35.23 -7.12
N TRP A 357 -16.63 34.09 -6.56
CA TRP A 357 -15.64 33.14 -6.05
C TRP A 357 -16.08 31.70 -6.24
N VAL A 358 -15.09 30.81 -6.21
CA VAL A 358 -15.24 29.38 -6.08
C VAL A 358 -14.29 28.86 -5.01
N ASP A 359 -14.75 27.92 -4.21
CA ASP A 359 -13.91 27.18 -3.27
C ASP A 359 -13.77 25.74 -3.73
N THR A 360 -12.53 25.30 -3.80
CA THR A 360 -12.19 23.95 -4.22
C THR A 360 -11.39 23.27 -3.15
N THR A 361 -11.77 22.06 -2.79
CA THR A 361 -10.86 21.19 -2.05
C THR A 361 -9.67 20.86 -2.95
N GLN A 362 -8.46 21.01 -2.44
CA GLN A 362 -7.23 20.76 -3.19
C GLN A 362 -6.73 19.34 -2.92
N PRO A 363 -6.32 18.59 -3.94
CA PRO A 363 -5.43 17.46 -3.76
C PRO A 363 -4.13 17.89 -3.07
N ARG A 364 -3.38 16.94 -2.49
CA ARG A 364 -2.16 17.26 -1.75
C ARG A 364 -0.98 17.63 -2.65
N PHE A 365 -0.82 16.96 -3.79
CA PHE A 365 0.39 17.00 -4.60
C PHE A 365 0.17 17.57 -6.00
N HIS A 366 -0.93 18.23 -6.21
CA HIS A 366 -1.22 19.00 -7.41
C HIS A 366 -2.36 19.99 -7.18
N GLU A 367 -2.39 21.05 -7.94
CA GLU A 367 -3.46 22.04 -7.88
C GLU A 367 -4.56 21.74 -8.88
N LEU A 368 -5.80 22.17 -8.55
CA LEU A 368 -6.88 22.20 -9.53
C LEU A 368 -6.72 23.42 -10.44
N ASP A 369 -6.93 23.22 -11.73
CA ASP A 369 -6.97 24.30 -12.71
C ASP A 369 -8.26 25.11 -12.57
N VAL A 370 -8.16 26.40 -12.29
CA VAL A 370 -9.30 27.32 -12.25
C VAL A 370 -9.21 28.30 -13.42
N THR A 371 -10.19 28.25 -14.31
CA THR A 371 -10.22 29.09 -15.52
C THR A 371 -11.48 29.95 -15.55
N TRP A 372 -11.29 31.25 -15.54
CA TRP A 372 -12.36 32.24 -15.68
C TRP A 372 -12.55 32.71 -17.11
N ARG A 373 -13.80 32.87 -17.54
CA ARG A 373 -14.15 33.33 -18.91
C ARG A 373 -15.21 34.39 -18.88
N VAL A 374 -15.12 35.34 -19.82
CA VAL A 374 -16.11 36.38 -20.08
C VAL A 374 -16.79 36.08 -21.41
N GLY A 375 -18.11 36.02 -21.42
CA GLY A 375 -18.93 35.67 -22.58
C GLY A 375 -19.43 34.21 -22.57
N GLY A 376 -19.41 33.54 -21.42
CA GLY A 376 -19.87 32.16 -21.26
C GLY A 376 -18.76 31.11 -21.45
N PRO A 377 -19.10 29.85 -21.55
CA PRO A 377 -18.12 28.72 -21.57
C PRO A 377 -17.12 28.78 -22.73
N ASP A 378 -17.51 29.31 -23.88
CA ASP A 378 -16.64 29.50 -25.04
C ASP A 378 -16.06 30.93 -25.11
N GLY A 379 -16.23 31.72 -24.04
CA GLY A 379 -15.85 33.12 -23.98
C GLY A 379 -14.33 33.32 -23.85
N ARG A 380 -13.94 34.60 -23.80
CA ARG A 380 -12.52 34.98 -23.63
C ARG A 380 -12.01 34.57 -22.24
N VAL A 381 -10.92 33.86 -22.20
CA VAL A 381 -10.21 33.53 -20.94
C VAL A 381 -9.65 34.83 -20.30
N LEU A 382 -9.83 34.93 -19.00
CA LEU A 382 -9.17 35.92 -18.18
C LEU A 382 -7.83 35.38 -17.67
N ASP A 383 -6.82 36.19 -17.71
CA ASP A 383 -5.53 35.86 -17.11
C ASP A 383 -5.61 36.21 -15.59
N THR A 384 -5.95 35.22 -14.80
CA THR A 384 -6.14 35.37 -13.35
C THR A 384 -5.09 34.59 -12.55
N GLY A 385 -4.17 33.90 -13.20
CA GLY A 385 -3.18 33.04 -12.53
C GLY A 385 -3.81 31.91 -11.71
N GLY A 386 -5.03 31.47 -12.09
CA GLY A 386 -5.72 30.41 -11.33
C GLY A 386 -6.49 30.90 -10.10
N ALA A 387 -6.59 32.25 -9.90
CA ALA A 387 -7.25 32.83 -8.74
C ALA A 387 -8.67 32.29 -8.53
N ARG A 388 -9.01 31.98 -7.29
CA ARG A 388 -10.32 31.43 -6.89
C ARG A 388 -11.38 32.49 -6.61
N SER A 389 -10.97 33.73 -6.56
CA SER A 389 -11.86 34.90 -6.45
C SER A 389 -11.60 35.90 -7.56
N LEU A 390 -12.65 36.50 -8.10
CA LEU A 390 -12.59 37.49 -9.17
C LEU A 390 -13.27 38.75 -8.73
N ASP A 391 -12.49 39.83 -8.59
CA ASP A 391 -13.00 41.17 -8.37
C ASP A 391 -13.50 41.76 -9.70
N LEU A 392 -14.81 42.02 -9.82
CA LEU A 392 -15.44 42.52 -11.03
C LEU A 392 -15.24 44.02 -11.21
N ALA A 393 -14.97 44.77 -10.13
CA ALA A 393 -14.74 46.21 -10.20
C ALA A 393 -13.57 46.60 -11.12
N GLY A 394 -12.55 45.72 -11.16
CA GLY A 394 -11.38 45.93 -12.02
C GLY A 394 -11.56 45.56 -13.49
N LEU A 395 -12.67 44.93 -13.87
CA LEU A 395 -12.84 44.32 -15.20
C LEU A 395 -13.65 45.13 -16.19
N ASP A 396 -14.33 46.24 -15.75
CA ASP A 396 -15.17 47.12 -16.56
C ASP A 396 -16.17 46.33 -17.43
N LEU A 397 -16.95 45.44 -16.80
CA LEU A 397 -17.90 44.57 -17.48
C LEU A 397 -19.27 45.25 -17.63
N GLU A 398 -19.86 45.19 -18.81
CA GLU A 398 -21.20 45.69 -19.06
C GLU A 398 -22.29 44.79 -18.43
N PRO A 399 -23.38 45.34 -17.91
CA PRO A 399 -24.53 44.56 -17.46
C PRO A 399 -25.02 43.60 -18.54
N GLY A 400 -25.40 42.39 -18.16
CA GLY A 400 -25.76 41.33 -19.10
C GLY A 400 -24.58 40.45 -19.54
N THR A 401 -23.36 40.84 -19.19
CA THR A 401 -22.17 40.00 -19.47
C THR A 401 -22.25 38.69 -18.69
N VAL A 402 -22.00 37.57 -19.36
CA VAL A 402 -21.97 36.23 -18.76
C VAL A 402 -20.55 35.94 -18.31
N LEU A 403 -20.40 35.59 -17.04
CA LEU A 403 -19.18 35.07 -16.45
C LEU A 403 -19.29 33.55 -16.34
N HIS A 404 -18.21 32.87 -16.61
CA HIS A 404 -18.11 31.43 -16.49
C HIS A 404 -16.80 31.04 -15.82
N VAL A 405 -16.84 30.07 -14.91
CA VAL A 405 -15.65 29.46 -14.33
C VAL A 405 -15.69 27.96 -14.55
N GLU A 406 -14.55 27.42 -14.79
CA GLU A 406 -14.28 26.00 -14.82
C GLU A 406 -13.21 25.69 -13.77
N ALA A 407 -13.51 24.81 -12.82
CA ALA A 407 -12.55 24.19 -11.91
C ALA A 407 -12.34 22.75 -12.38
N ARG A 408 -11.10 22.42 -12.71
CA ARG A 408 -10.73 21.13 -13.30
C ARG A 408 -9.65 20.47 -12.48
N ASP A 409 -9.84 19.20 -12.15
CA ASP A 409 -8.76 18.32 -11.71
C ASP A 409 -8.00 17.82 -12.95
N PRO A 410 -6.69 18.07 -13.09
CA PRO A 410 -5.90 17.71 -14.27
C PRO A 410 -5.62 16.20 -14.40
N VAL A 411 -6.41 15.36 -13.77
CA VAL A 411 -6.28 13.89 -13.78
C VAL A 411 -6.81 13.28 -15.07
N GLY A 412 -6.07 13.35 -16.12
CA GLY A 412 -6.46 12.78 -17.40
C GLY A 412 -5.27 12.59 -18.32
N PRO A 413 -5.47 12.02 -19.52
CA PRO A 413 -4.36 11.70 -20.43
C PRO A 413 -3.58 12.92 -20.94
N ASP A 414 -4.16 14.11 -20.82
CA ASP A 414 -3.51 15.36 -21.21
C ASP A 414 -2.86 16.10 -20.02
N GLY A 415 -2.89 15.52 -18.81
CA GLY A 415 -2.35 16.06 -17.57
C GLY A 415 -1.74 14.97 -16.72
N LEU A 416 -2.17 14.86 -15.46
CA LEU A 416 -1.80 13.74 -14.59
C LEU A 416 -2.54 12.47 -15.07
N ASP A 417 -1.80 11.46 -15.44
CA ASP A 417 -2.36 10.25 -16.06
C ASP A 417 -2.90 9.27 -15.01
N TRP A 418 -3.84 9.73 -14.20
CA TRP A 418 -4.49 8.94 -13.16
C TRP A 418 -5.82 8.36 -13.61
N VAL A 419 -6.48 9.02 -14.57
CA VAL A 419 -7.79 8.64 -15.09
C VAL A 419 -7.76 8.65 -16.60
N ARG A 420 -7.94 7.49 -17.21
CA ARG A 420 -8.06 7.36 -18.68
C ARG A 420 -9.43 6.91 -19.14
N ASN A 421 -10.21 6.37 -18.23
CA ASN A 421 -11.54 5.82 -18.51
C ASN A 421 -12.67 6.60 -17.83
N PRO A 422 -12.73 7.93 -17.94
CA PRO A 422 -13.82 8.71 -17.34
C PRO A 422 -15.15 8.42 -18.02
N SER A 423 -15.33 7.27 -18.58
CA SER A 423 -16.14 7.08 -19.73
C SER A 423 -17.57 6.75 -19.43
N THR A 424 -18.33 7.19 -20.38
CA THR A 424 -19.72 6.91 -20.64
C THR A 424 -20.05 5.44 -20.86
N ASN A 425 -19.09 4.61 -21.18
CA ASN A 425 -19.32 3.23 -21.62
C ASN A 425 -18.78 2.17 -20.67
N ASN A 426 -18.37 2.55 -19.49
CA ASN A 426 -18.08 1.62 -18.43
C ASN A 426 -19.37 1.15 -17.78
N THR A 427 -20.21 0.49 -18.55
CA THR A 427 -21.64 0.57 -18.35
C THR A 427 -22.27 -0.61 -17.71
N THR A 428 -21.52 -1.65 -17.48
CA THR A 428 -22.21 -2.86 -17.04
C THR A 428 -22.67 -2.78 -15.62
N THR A 429 -22.09 -1.88 -14.83
CA THR A 429 -22.48 -1.70 -13.43
C THR A 429 -22.29 -0.32 -12.89
N ASP A 430 -21.51 0.51 -13.54
CA ASP A 430 -21.20 1.82 -13.05
C ASP A 430 -22.01 2.90 -13.73
N SER A 431 -23.32 2.86 -13.53
CA SER A 431 -24.27 3.83 -14.07
C SER A 431 -24.02 5.26 -13.66
N GLY A 432 -23.11 5.48 -12.72
CA GLY A 432 -22.75 6.81 -12.22
C GLY A 432 -21.56 7.44 -12.92
N TYR A 433 -20.69 6.68 -13.57
CA TYR A 433 -19.41 7.16 -14.10
C TYR A 433 -19.51 7.60 -15.57
N ASN A 434 -20.14 8.72 -15.82
CA ASN A 434 -20.52 9.18 -17.15
C ASN A 434 -19.83 10.49 -17.54
N GLY A 435 -18.71 10.42 -18.21
CA GLY A 435 -18.04 11.59 -18.81
C GLY A 435 -17.09 12.33 -17.87
N PRO A 436 -16.55 13.49 -18.28
CA PRO A 436 -15.51 14.22 -17.54
C PRO A 436 -16.08 14.83 -16.27
N ARG A 437 -16.04 14.09 -15.19
CA ARG A 437 -16.58 14.49 -13.88
C ARG A 437 -15.57 15.23 -13.01
N PHE A 438 -14.35 15.25 -13.45
CA PHE A 438 -13.26 16.00 -12.83
C PHE A 438 -13.26 17.47 -13.27
N VAL A 439 -14.37 17.94 -13.86
CA VAL A 439 -14.60 19.32 -14.25
C VAL A 439 -15.92 19.79 -13.66
N GLN A 440 -15.89 20.88 -12.92
CA GLN A 440 -17.06 21.54 -12.37
C GLN A 440 -17.13 22.98 -12.88
N THR A 441 -18.32 23.47 -13.13
CA THR A 441 -18.52 24.81 -13.70
C THR A 441 -19.55 25.60 -12.91
N ARG A 442 -19.41 26.94 -12.92
CA ARG A 442 -20.41 27.89 -12.45
C ARG A 442 -20.58 29.02 -13.45
N GLN A 443 -21.73 29.66 -13.40
CA GLN A 443 -22.04 30.75 -14.32
C GLN A 443 -22.85 31.86 -13.63
N TRP A 444 -22.53 33.10 -13.94
CA TRP A 444 -23.22 34.28 -13.43
C TRP A 444 -23.49 35.28 -14.57
N THR A 445 -24.43 36.16 -14.31
CA THR A 445 -24.68 37.32 -15.19
C THR A 445 -24.41 38.62 -14.43
N VAL A 446 -23.59 39.47 -14.99
CA VAL A 446 -23.29 40.77 -14.38
C VAL A 446 -24.54 41.66 -14.45
N GLY A 447 -25.00 42.17 -13.31
CA GLY A 447 -26.12 43.04 -13.17
C GLY A 447 -25.78 44.55 -13.20
N GLU A 448 -26.81 45.39 -13.00
CA GLU A 448 -26.60 46.84 -12.87
C GLU A 448 -26.31 47.28 -11.43
N ALA A 449 -26.64 46.43 -10.47
CA ALA A 449 -26.48 46.72 -9.04
C ALA A 449 -24.99 46.83 -8.65
N THR A 450 -24.74 47.61 -7.60
CA THR A 450 -23.43 47.63 -6.92
C THR A 450 -23.47 46.71 -5.74
N ALA A 451 -22.30 46.18 -5.37
CA ALA A 451 -22.16 45.28 -4.21
C ALA A 451 -22.48 46.06 -2.91
N PRO A 452 -23.26 45.48 -2.00
CA PRO A 452 -23.46 46.10 -0.70
C PRO A 452 -22.15 46.03 0.09
N ALA A 453 -21.78 47.15 0.74
CA ALA A 453 -20.63 47.15 1.62
C ALA A 453 -20.81 46.14 2.78
N THR A 454 -19.85 45.29 2.97
CA THR A 454 -19.84 44.25 4.01
C THR A 454 -18.96 44.72 5.18
N PRO A 455 -19.41 44.61 6.43
CA PRO A 455 -18.55 44.87 7.59
C PRO A 455 -17.29 44.01 7.58
N PRO A 456 -16.23 44.38 8.28
CA PRO A 456 -15.07 43.49 8.48
C PRO A 456 -15.48 42.13 9.03
N THR A 457 -14.88 41.05 8.50
CA THR A 457 -15.17 39.69 8.84
C THR A 457 -13.93 39.00 9.38
N ASP A 458 -14.10 37.91 10.12
CA ASP A 458 -13.01 36.98 10.39
C ASP A 458 -12.62 36.32 9.07
N PRO A 459 -11.36 36.53 8.59
CA PRO A 459 -11.06 36.19 7.21
C PRO A 459 -10.79 34.70 6.98
N VAL A 460 -10.41 33.92 8.01
CA VAL A 460 -10.10 32.48 7.89
C VAL A 460 -11.31 31.64 8.21
N VAL A 461 -11.60 30.65 7.38
CA VAL A 461 -12.66 29.65 7.59
C VAL A 461 -12.06 28.29 7.88
N ALA A 462 -11.07 27.85 7.10
CA ALA A 462 -10.36 26.58 7.22
C ALA A 462 -9.00 26.67 6.53
N GLY A 463 -8.24 25.58 6.53
CA GLY A 463 -6.97 25.44 5.81
C GLY A 463 -6.53 24.01 5.73
N SER A 464 -5.36 23.78 5.14
CA SER A 464 -4.67 22.50 5.27
C SER A 464 -4.56 22.11 6.75
N PRO A 465 -4.61 20.81 7.09
CA PRO A 465 -4.48 20.39 8.48
C PRO A 465 -3.22 20.93 9.15
N THR A 466 -3.34 21.42 10.38
CA THR A 466 -2.21 21.95 11.17
C THR A 466 -1.72 20.99 12.25
N ASP A 467 -2.36 19.84 12.37
CA ASP A 467 -2.08 18.77 13.33
C ASP A 467 -1.00 17.78 12.83
N ARG A 468 -0.53 17.94 11.62
CA ARG A 468 0.58 17.19 11.02
C ARG A 468 1.49 18.11 10.20
N PRO A 469 2.75 17.73 9.97
CA PRO A 469 3.59 18.40 8.99
C PRO A 469 3.00 18.29 7.57
N LEU A 470 3.26 19.28 6.73
CA LEU A 470 3.06 19.19 5.29
C LEU A 470 4.29 18.53 4.67
N ALA A 471 4.11 17.76 3.61
CA ALA A 471 5.23 17.25 2.82
C ALA A 471 5.90 18.35 2.00
N ALA A 472 7.15 18.13 1.60
CA ALA A 472 7.93 19.11 0.84
C ALA A 472 7.32 19.50 -0.51
N ASP A 473 6.51 18.61 -1.10
CA ASP A 473 5.83 18.77 -2.39
C ASP A 473 4.31 18.93 -2.26
N GLU A 474 3.82 19.25 -1.06
CA GLU A 474 2.39 19.40 -0.80
C GLU A 474 1.86 20.78 -1.22
N VAL A 475 0.59 20.83 -1.62
CA VAL A 475 -0.14 22.09 -1.86
C VAL A 475 -0.80 22.57 -0.56
N ALA A 476 -0.21 23.56 0.05
CA ALA A 476 -0.83 24.23 1.19
C ALA A 476 -2.04 25.09 0.75
N SER A 477 -3.11 25.11 1.55
CA SER A 477 -4.32 25.84 1.20
C SER A 477 -4.94 26.56 2.39
N VAL A 478 -5.62 27.67 2.10
CA VAL A 478 -6.42 28.46 3.05
C VAL A 478 -7.79 28.69 2.46
N GLN A 479 -8.84 28.37 3.20
CA GLN A 479 -10.21 28.77 2.88
C GLN A 479 -10.54 30.07 3.60
N THR A 480 -11.03 31.04 2.86
CA THR A 480 -11.30 32.38 3.36
C THR A 480 -12.80 32.68 3.39
N ALA A 481 -13.18 33.64 4.20
CA ALA A 481 -14.49 34.27 4.08
C ALA A 481 -14.67 34.95 2.70
N HIS A 482 -15.90 35.10 2.26
CA HIS A 482 -16.26 35.64 0.95
C HIS A 482 -17.18 36.86 1.05
N PRO A 483 -16.67 38.04 1.47
CA PRO A 483 -17.45 39.28 1.41
C PRO A 483 -17.79 39.63 -0.04
N ALA A 484 -18.98 40.21 -0.25
CA ALA A 484 -19.51 40.46 -1.59
C ALA A 484 -18.81 41.61 -2.34
N ASP A 485 -18.08 42.43 -1.63
CA ASP A 485 -17.53 43.72 -2.11
C ASP A 485 -16.00 43.76 -2.17
N ARG A 486 -15.32 42.72 -1.79
CA ARG A 486 -13.84 42.66 -1.78
C ARG A 486 -13.30 41.24 -1.74
N VAL A 487 -12.06 41.08 -2.16
CA VAL A 487 -11.30 39.82 -2.04
C VAL A 487 -10.52 39.85 -0.73
N ILE A 488 -10.54 38.75 0.01
CA ILE A 488 -9.67 38.55 1.16
C ILE A 488 -8.25 38.27 0.66
N GLU A 489 -7.27 38.93 1.26
CA GLU A 489 -5.87 38.84 0.88
C GLU A 489 -5.15 37.75 1.67
N VAL A 490 -4.34 36.95 1.00
CA VAL A 490 -3.48 35.94 1.60
C VAL A 490 -2.03 36.24 1.25
N ALA A 491 -1.16 36.26 2.25
CA ALA A 491 0.27 36.39 2.09
C ALA A 491 0.99 35.20 2.72
N TRP A 492 1.93 34.62 1.99
CA TRP A 492 2.69 33.46 2.42
C TRP A 492 4.11 33.82 2.83
N GLU A 493 4.58 33.23 3.93
CA GLU A 493 5.96 33.34 4.40
C GLU A 493 6.52 31.95 4.67
N LEU A 494 7.73 31.69 4.21
CA LEU A 494 8.49 30.47 4.50
C LEU A 494 9.74 30.89 5.29
N ASP A 495 9.94 30.31 6.49
CA ASP A 495 11.04 30.65 7.39
C ASP A 495 11.17 32.16 7.65
N GLY A 496 10.05 32.86 7.79
CA GLY A 496 10.00 34.32 8.00
C GLY A 496 10.38 35.15 6.78
N ARG A 497 10.36 34.58 5.58
CA ARG A 497 10.58 35.25 4.31
C ARG A 497 9.33 35.18 3.44
N ALA A 498 8.92 36.32 2.92
CA ALA A 498 7.79 36.34 1.99
C ALA A 498 8.07 35.46 0.76
N VAL A 499 7.06 34.70 0.36
CA VAL A 499 7.06 33.96 -0.89
C VAL A 499 6.51 34.88 -1.97
N ASP A 500 7.39 35.28 -2.89
CA ASP A 500 7.04 36.25 -3.94
C ASP A 500 6.11 35.63 -4.99
N GLY A 501 5.13 36.43 -5.41
CA GLY A 501 4.25 36.10 -6.55
C GLY A 501 3.00 35.32 -6.21
N THR A 502 2.75 35.01 -4.95
CA THR A 502 1.58 34.26 -4.48
C THR A 502 0.65 35.17 -3.67
N THR A 503 -0.48 35.51 -4.26
CA THR A 503 -1.59 36.16 -3.54
C THR A 503 -2.84 35.28 -3.50
N ASP A 504 -2.72 34.05 -3.99
CA ASP A 504 -3.81 33.08 -4.00
C ASP A 504 -3.86 32.28 -2.71
N ARG A 505 -4.96 31.63 -2.49
CA ARG A 505 -5.29 30.82 -1.32
C ARG A 505 -4.59 29.46 -1.30
N THR A 506 -3.76 29.17 -2.30
CA THR A 506 -2.94 27.97 -2.38
C THR A 506 -1.48 28.31 -2.61
N LEU A 507 -0.59 27.45 -2.11
CA LEU A 507 0.84 27.49 -2.36
C LEU A 507 1.35 26.07 -2.62
N ASP A 508 1.84 25.84 -3.81
CA ASP A 508 2.53 24.60 -4.18
C ASP A 508 3.96 24.65 -3.63
N LEU A 509 4.22 23.87 -2.56
CA LEU A 509 5.53 23.76 -1.92
C LEU A 509 6.55 23.09 -2.85
N GLY A 510 6.11 22.16 -3.71
CA GLY A 510 6.97 21.50 -4.69
C GLY A 510 7.56 22.47 -5.72
N SER A 511 6.96 23.65 -5.90
CA SER A 511 7.52 24.72 -6.73
C SER A 511 8.65 25.48 -6.06
N LEU A 512 8.84 25.31 -4.74
CA LEU A 512 9.88 25.94 -3.94
C LEU A 512 11.04 24.96 -3.78
N ASP A 513 12.25 25.37 -4.07
CA ASP A 513 13.47 24.54 -3.92
C ASP A 513 13.83 24.44 -2.41
N LEU A 514 13.06 23.61 -1.66
CA LEU A 514 13.25 23.43 -0.23
C LEU A 514 14.53 22.65 0.06
N ALA A 515 15.36 23.17 0.95
CA ALA A 515 16.49 22.42 1.48
C ALA A 515 15.97 21.32 2.44
N GLY A 516 16.69 20.21 2.56
CA GLY A 516 16.32 19.17 3.54
C GLY A 516 16.29 19.74 4.97
N GLY A 517 15.24 19.41 5.70
CA GLY A 517 15.02 19.89 7.07
C GLY A 517 13.56 20.25 7.32
N THR A 518 13.28 20.75 8.51
CA THR A 518 11.96 21.29 8.86
C THR A 518 11.90 22.77 8.56
N HIS A 519 10.80 23.22 7.95
CA HIS A 519 10.54 24.61 7.66
C HIS A 519 9.26 25.05 8.35
N GLU A 520 9.11 26.34 8.57
CA GLU A 520 7.88 26.99 9.07
C GLU A 520 7.21 27.72 7.92
N LEU A 521 5.99 27.29 7.58
CA LEU A 521 5.13 27.97 6.63
C LEU A 521 4.06 28.76 7.37
N VAL A 522 3.90 30.02 7.03
CA VAL A 522 2.89 30.90 7.61
C VAL A 522 2.04 31.52 6.51
N ALA A 523 0.72 31.42 6.63
CA ALA A 523 -0.22 32.21 5.84
C ALA A 523 -0.81 33.31 6.71
N THR A 524 -0.66 34.56 6.29
CA THR A 524 -1.31 35.72 6.89
C THR A 524 -2.51 36.13 6.03
N VAL A 525 -3.69 36.06 6.61
CA VAL A 525 -4.96 36.35 5.93
C VAL A 525 -5.54 37.64 6.46
N THR A 526 -5.82 38.58 5.56
CA THR A 526 -6.21 39.92 5.89
C THR A 526 -7.52 40.34 5.18
N ASP A 527 -8.44 40.88 5.94
CA ASP A 527 -9.62 41.57 5.36
C ASP A 527 -9.26 43.02 5.07
N PRO A 528 -9.26 43.48 3.79
CA PRO A 528 -8.96 44.88 3.43
C PRO A 528 -9.89 45.92 4.04
N ALA A 529 -11.10 45.53 4.47
CA ALA A 529 -12.02 46.43 5.17
C ALA A 529 -11.62 46.74 6.61
N GLY A 530 -10.64 46.05 7.14
CA GLY A 530 -10.08 46.17 8.47
C GLY A 530 -10.39 44.99 9.36
N GLY A 531 -9.80 44.99 10.55
CA GLY A 531 -9.78 43.84 11.47
C GLY A 531 -8.35 43.42 11.74
N ASP A 532 -8.17 42.53 12.68
CA ASP A 532 -6.86 41.97 12.96
C ASP A 532 -6.57 40.86 11.93
N PRO A 533 -5.40 40.81 11.30
CA PRO A 533 -5.00 39.71 10.44
C PRO A 533 -5.01 38.38 11.23
N GLN A 534 -5.40 37.30 10.57
CA GLN A 534 -5.34 35.94 11.10
C GLN A 534 -4.18 35.21 10.48
N THR A 535 -3.55 34.32 11.23
CA THR A 535 -2.44 33.50 10.75
C THR A 535 -2.73 32.02 10.92
N LEU A 536 -2.34 31.24 9.92
CA LEU A 536 -2.20 29.79 9.98
C LEU A 536 -0.72 29.45 9.89
N THR A 537 -0.27 28.50 10.69
CA THR A 537 1.13 28.08 10.70
C THR A 537 1.23 26.56 10.58
N TRP A 538 2.10 26.10 9.71
CA TRP A 538 2.42 24.69 9.51
C TRP A 538 3.90 24.42 9.67
N ALA A 539 4.24 23.26 10.18
CA ALA A 539 5.53 22.67 9.94
C ALA A 539 5.54 22.06 8.52
N VAL A 540 6.63 22.21 7.81
CA VAL A 540 6.88 21.53 6.53
C VAL A 540 8.05 20.58 6.74
N ASP A 541 7.83 19.32 6.48
CA ASP A 541 8.86 18.31 6.52
C ASP A 541 9.45 18.11 5.12
N ALA A 542 10.72 18.46 4.99
CA ALA A 542 11.49 18.29 3.76
C ALA A 542 12.63 17.27 3.94
N VAL A 543 12.51 16.40 4.94
CA VAL A 543 13.44 15.28 5.14
C VAL A 543 12.81 14.02 4.55
N PRO A 544 13.34 13.48 3.45
CA PRO A 544 12.80 12.23 2.93
C PRO A 544 13.16 11.07 3.86
N PRO A 545 12.21 10.16 4.14
CA PRO A 545 12.47 8.99 4.96
C PRO A 545 13.40 8.00 4.27
N THR A 546 14.02 7.11 5.02
CA THR A 546 14.90 6.05 4.53
C THR A 546 14.43 4.68 5.00
N ALA A 547 14.79 3.63 4.28
CA ALA A 547 14.49 2.25 4.63
C ALA A 547 15.76 1.40 4.63
N PRO A 548 16.67 1.54 5.62
CA PRO A 548 17.82 0.68 5.75
C PRO A 548 17.41 -0.80 5.77
N ARG A 549 18.21 -1.65 5.13
CA ARG A 549 17.94 -3.09 5.06
C ARG A 549 18.98 -3.92 5.79
N THR A 550 18.57 -5.05 6.32
CA THR A 550 19.42 -6.14 6.77
C THR A 550 19.03 -7.42 6.04
N LEU A 551 20.01 -8.15 5.52
CA LEU A 551 19.81 -9.40 4.79
C LEU A 551 20.33 -10.58 5.61
N SER A 552 19.69 -11.76 5.46
CA SER A 552 20.26 -13.01 5.97
C SER A 552 21.65 -13.26 5.35
N PRO A 553 22.56 -13.97 6.06
CA PRO A 553 23.90 -14.20 5.57
C PRO A 553 23.91 -14.90 4.21
N SER A 554 24.57 -14.34 3.21
CA SER A 554 24.76 -14.95 1.91
C SER A 554 25.87 -16.03 1.95
N LEU A 555 25.83 -16.97 1.01
CA LEU A 555 26.93 -17.94 0.79
C LEU A 555 28.24 -17.24 0.44
N ALA A 556 28.15 -16.27 -0.40
CA ALA A 556 29.20 -15.33 -0.80
C ALA A 556 28.57 -14.20 -1.64
N SER A 557 29.27 -13.09 -1.79
CA SER A 557 28.95 -12.11 -2.81
C SER A 557 29.55 -12.48 -4.16
N VAL A 558 28.98 -11.94 -5.24
CA VAL A 558 29.56 -11.99 -6.58
C VAL A 558 30.95 -11.33 -6.54
N ALA A 559 31.97 -11.95 -7.16
CA ALA A 559 33.36 -11.51 -7.02
C ALA A 559 33.65 -10.10 -7.59
N SER A 560 32.79 -9.60 -8.48
CA SER A 560 32.85 -8.25 -9.05
C SER A 560 32.00 -7.24 -8.32
N ASP A 561 31.06 -7.71 -7.50
CA ASP A 561 30.08 -6.88 -6.81
C ASP A 561 29.88 -7.36 -5.35
N PRO A 562 30.42 -6.68 -4.37
CA PRO A 562 30.31 -7.09 -2.96
C PRO A 562 28.88 -6.93 -2.38
N ASP A 563 28.03 -6.12 -2.99
CA ASP A 563 26.66 -5.89 -2.52
C ASP A 563 25.68 -6.92 -3.12
N HIS A 564 26.09 -7.64 -4.16
CA HIS A 564 25.32 -8.69 -4.80
C HIS A 564 25.55 -10.03 -4.10
N GLY A 565 24.63 -10.40 -3.21
CA GLY A 565 24.67 -11.67 -2.47
C GLY A 565 24.11 -12.86 -3.24
N VAL A 566 24.53 -14.07 -2.84
CA VAL A 566 24.03 -15.34 -3.40
C VAL A 566 23.58 -16.25 -2.28
N TRP A 567 22.38 -16.83 -2.40
CA TRP A 567 21.74 -17.70 -1.40
C TRP A 567 21.28 -19.03 -2.00
N PHE A 568 21.20 -20.04 -1.15
CA PHE A 568 20.49 -21.25 -1.50
C PHE A 568 19.00 -21.10 -1.18
N ASP A 569 18.18 -21.40 -2.17
CA ASP A 569 16.74 -21.54 -2.11
C ASP A 569 15.96 -20.29 -1.64
N GLU A 570 16.46 -19.53 -0.66
CA GLU A 570 15.77 -18.37 -0.07
C GLU A 570 16.73 -17.39 0.63
N PHE A 571 16.34 -16.16 0.79
CA PHE A 571 16.99 -15.18 1.67
C PHE A 571 15.95 -14.32 2.39
N ASP A 572 16.34 -13.81 3.54
CA ASP A 572 15.51 -12.93 4.35
C ASP A 572 15.97 -11.48 4.23
N MET A 573 15.00 -10.57 4.20
CA MET A 573 15.22 -9.13 4.26
C MET A 573 14.40 -8.51 5.39
N THR A 574 15.06 -7.74 6.23
CA THR A 574 14.42 -6.86 7.20
C THR A 574 14.64 -5.42 6.77
N LEU A 575 13.57 -4.64 6.68
CA LEU A 575 13.62 -3.19 6.49
C LEU A 575 13.39 -2.50 7.83
N GLU A 576 14.14 -1.45 8.08
CA GLU A 576 14.01 -0.58 9.25
C GLU A 576 13.67 0.84 8.78
N PRO A 577 12.41 1.08 8.34
CA PRO A 577 12.00 2.39 7.87
C PRO A 577 12.18 3.42 8.97
N THR A 578 12.85 4.52 8.66
CA THR A 578 13.13 5.60 9.62
C THR A 578 12.98 6.96 8.98
N ASP A 579 12.55 7.90 9.81
CA ASP A 579 12.50 9.30 9.48
C ASP A 579 13.15 10.12 10.60
N ASP A 580 13.56 11.36 10.30
CA ASP A 580 14.00 12.29 11.34
C ASP A 580 12.77 13.05 11.84
N PRO A 581 12.26 12.77 13.05
CA PRO A 581 11.01 13.35 13.55
C PRO A 581 11.19 14.83 13.86
N THR A 582 11.17 15.65 12.84
CA THR A 582 11.34 17.09 12.95
C THR A 582 10.00 17.78 13.11
N GLY A 583 9.62 18.04 14.38
CA GLY A 583 8.50 18.89 14.70
C GLY A 583 7.12 18.26 14.79
N TYR A 584 7.01 16.96 14.66
CA TYR A 584 5.77 16.22 14.90
C TYR A 584 5.78 15.60 16.31
N ASP A 585 4.74 15.87 17.09
CA ASP A 585 4.60 15.43 18.49
C ASP A 585 3.98 14.01 18.60
N GLY A 586 3.96 13.24 17.50
CA GLY A 586 3.48 11.86 17.43
C GLY A 586 4.61 10.86 17.27
N ASP A 587 4.30 9.58 17.48
CA ASP A 587 5.21 8.48 17.14
C ASP A 587 5.20 8.33 15.61
N PRO A 588 6.28 8.73 14.86
CA PRO A 588 6.26 8.75 13.41
C PRO A 588 6.23 7.32 12.87
N TYR A 589 5.07 6.90 12.42
CA TYR A 589 4.91 5.60 11.77
C TYR A 589 5.32 5.70 10.29
N VAL A 590 6.53 5.27 10.01
CA VAL A 590 7.10 5.26 8.65
C VAL A 590 6.78 3.93 7.98
N VAL A 591 6.20 3.98 6.80
CA VAL A 591 5.81 2.79 6.02
C VAL A 591 6.93 2.40 5.07
N GLY A 592 7.47 1.19 5.21
CA GLY A 592 8.40 0.61 4.26
C GLY A 592 7.71 -0.01 3.07
N GLU A 593 8.33 0.08 1.91
CA GLU A 593 7.90 -0.59 0.68
C GLU A 593 9.09 -1.22 -0.03
N PHE A 594 8.83 -2.32 -0.74
CA PHE A 594 9.80 -2.91 -1.67
C PHE A 594 9.11 -3.38 -2.95
N ARG A 595 9.91 -3.63 -3.97
CA ARG A 595 9.47 -4.31 -5.20
C ARG A 595 10.56 -5.22 -5.75
N LEU A 596 10.16 -6.22 -6.51
CA LEU A 596 11.04 -7.22 -7.13
C LEU A 596 11.03 -7.07 -8.64
N ASP A 597 12.21 -7.01 -9.26
CA ASP A 597 12.39 -6.97 -10.73
C ASP A 597 11.61 -5.85 -11.44
N GLY A 598 11.36 -4.75 -10.74
CA GLY A 598 10.58 -3.63 -11.29
C GLY A 598 9.06 -3.84 -11.28
N ASP A 599 8.57 -4.88 -10.64
CA ASP A 599 7.15 -5.14 -10.43
C ASP A 599 6.47 -4.09 -9.52
N GLY A 600 5.22 -4.29 -9.14
CA GLY A 600 4.50 -3.35 -8.29
C GLY A 600 5.11 -3.20 -6.89
N TRP A 601 5.01 -1.99 -6.32
CA TRP A 601 5.38 -1.76 -4.92
C TRP A 601 4.49 -2.55 -3.98
N PHE A 602 5.12 -3.09 -2.95
CA PHE A 602 4.51 -3.88 -1.90
C PHE A 602 4.84 -3.30 -0.54
N ASN A 603 3.83 -3.04 0.29
CA ASN A 603 4.03 -2.56 1.66
C ASN A 603 4.76 -3.61 2.48
N TYR A 604 5.88 -3.21 3.08
CA TYR A 604 6.63 -4.03 4.02
C TYR A 604 5.99 -3.92 5.40
N PHE A 605 5.58 -5.05 5.94
CA PHE A 605 5.04 -5.11 7.31
C PHE A 605 6.16 -5.38 8.30
N GLY A 606 6.94 -4.40 8.62
CA GLY A 606 7.76 -4.46 9.80
C GLY A 606 6.89 -4.17 11.01
N PHE A 607 6.70 -5.15 11.89
CA PHE A 607 5.90 -4.94 13.08
C PHE A 607 6.77 -4.41 14.20
N PRO A 608 6.38 -3.30 14.86
CA PRO A 608 7.05 -2.86 16.07
C PRO A 608 7.07 -3.92 17.18
N GLU A 609 6.13 -4.86 17.14
CA GLU A 609 5.99 -5.94 18.14
C GLU A 609 6.59 -7.28 17.71
N GLN A 610 6.99 -7.39 16.44
CA GLN A 610 7.74 -8.53 15.90
C GLN A 610 9.01 -8.01 15.24
N GLU A 611 9.84 -7.32 16.03
CA GLU A 611 11.07 -6.65 15.60
C GLU A 611 12.03 -7.51 14.76
N ASP A 612 11.77 -8.82 14.64
CA ASP A 612 12.62 -9.79 14.00
C ASP A 612 11.92 -10.65 12.93
N ALA A 613 10.75 -10.25 12.38
CA ALA A 613 10.13 -11.04 11.32
C ALA A 613 10.61 -10.58 9.94
N PRO A 614 11.63 -11.22 9.37
CA PRO A 614 12.15 -10.87 8.05
C PRO A 614 11.15 -11.26 6.97
N PHE A 615 11.15 -10.52 5.90
CA PHE A 615 10.49 -10.93 4.67
C PHE A 615 11.38 -11.93 3.93
N THR A 616 10.86 -13.13 3.69
CA THR A 616 11.63 -14.20 3.05
C THR A 616 11.33 -14.27 1.56
N PHE A 617 12.34 -14.13 0.72
CA PHE A 617 12.27 -14.37 -0.71
C PHE A 617 12.68 -15.81 -1.01
N SER A 618 11.75 -16.61 -1.48
CA SER A 618 11.97 -18.04 -1.74
C SER A 618 11.67 -18.38 -3.19
N HIS A 619 12.50 -19.21 -3.80
CA HIS A 619 12.32 -19.67 -5.17
C HIS A 619 11.01 -20.43 -5.41
N SER A 620 10.41 -20.98 -4.36
CA SER A 620 9.18 -21.78 -4.45
C SER A 620 7.92 -20.99 -4.12
N GLY A 621 8.01 -19.70 -3.84
CA GLY A 621 6.90 -18.90 -3.36
C GLY A 621 6.36 -19.33 -1.99
N LYS A 622 7.07 -20.19 -1.26
CA LYS A 622 6.73 -20.57 0.14
C LYS A 622 6.99 -19.46 1.14
N VAL A 623 7.20 -18.30 0.62
CA VAL A 623 7.49 -17.10 1.33
C VAL A 623 6.33 -16.72 2.19
N VAL A 624 6.60 -16.62 3.46
CA VAL A 624 5.66 -16.02 4.38
C VAL A 624 4.42 -16.87 4.59
N LYS A 625 4.62 -18.11 5.02
CA LYS A 625 3.52 -19.03 5.40
C LYS A 625 2.46 -18.33 6.28
N SER A 626 2.85 -17.41 7.15
CA SER A 626 1.93 -16.67 8.00
C SER A 626 1.23 -15.52 7.27
N LEU A 627 1.93 -14.76 6.44
CA LEU A 627 1.37 -13.61 5.74
C LEU A 627 0.46 -14.06 4.58
N VAL A 628 0.93 -14.96 3.75
CA VAL A 628 0.13 -15.47 2.63
C VAL A 628 -1.04 -16.30 3.13
N TYR A 629 -0.86 -17.11 4.17
CA TYR A 629 -1.95 -17.83 4.84
C TYR A 629 -2.98 -16.85 5.39
N GLY A 630 -2.53 -15.77 6.02
CA GLY A 630 -3.39 -14.68 6.44
C GLY A 630 -4.15 -14.05 5.28
N SER A 631 -3.48 -13.69 4.19
CA SER A 631 -4.10 -13.04 3.02
C SER A 631 -5.09 -13.92 2.27
N LEU A 632 -4.82 -15.22 2.19
CA LEU A 632 -5.68 -16.20 1.52
C LEU A 632 -6.71 -16.81 2.47
N GLY A 633 -6.51 -16.67 3.77
CA GLY A 633 -7.24 -17.36 4.82
C GLY A 633 -8.71 -17.00 4.96
N SER A 634 -9.16 -15.95 4.29
CA SER A 634 -10.54 -15.50 4.33
C SER A 634 -11.58 -16.52 3.84
N GLY A 635 -11.18 -17.74 3.52
CA GLY A 635 -12.07 -18.69 2.89
C GLY A 635 -12.30 -20.02 3.57
N GLY A 636 -11.83 -20.22 4.78
CA GLY A 636 -12.00 -21.51 5.45
C GLY A 636 -11.12 -22.63 4.87
N MET A 637 -10.02 -22.28 4.21
CA MET A 637 -9.01 -23.26 3.80
C MET A 637 -8.24 -23.73 5.01
N SER A 638 -8.07 -25.05 5.17
CA SER A 638 -7.21 -25.56 6.22
C SER A 638 -5.75 -25.23 5.94
N LYS A 639 -4.95 -25.01 7.00
CA LYS A 639 -3.50 -24.80 6.86
C LYS A 639 -2.86 -25.93 6.04
N ALA A 640 -3.30 -27.19 6.26
CA ALA A 640 -2.81 -28.35 5.51
C ALA A 640 -3.25 -28.31 4.03
N ALA A 641 -4.47 -27.86 3.73
CA ALA A 641 -4.93 -27.71 2.35
C ALA A 641 -4.19 -26.58 1.64
N PHE A 642 -3.96 -25.47 2.33
CA PHE A 642 -3.15 -24.37 1.84
C PHE A 642 -1.71 -24.82 1.55
N GLU A 643 -1.06 -25.49 2.50
CA GLU A 643 0.30 -25.99 2.32
C GLU A 643 0.36 -27.01 1.16
N GLN A 644 -0.64 -27.86 1.00
CA GLN A 644 -0.71 -28.84 -0.09
C GLN A 644 -0.88 -28.17 -1.45
N GLU A 645 -1.75 -27.18 -1.57
CA GLU A 645 -2.01 -26.48 -2.83
C GLU A 645 -0.84 -25.56 -3.21
N TYR A 646 -0.25 -24.92 -2.22
CA TYR A 646 0.95 -24.10 -2.40
C TYR A 646 2.18 -24.96 -2.76
N ASP A 647 2.29 -26.16 -2.20
CA ASP A 647 3.33 -27.14 -2.55
C ASP A 647 3.09 -27.77 -3.94
N ALA A 648 1.85 -27.76 -4.43
CA ALA A 648 1.51 -28.26 -5.76
C ALA A 648 1.89 -27.31 -6.91
N GLY A 649 2.47 -26.14 -6.59
CA GLY A 649 3.03 -25.26 -7.59
C GLY A 649 2.00 -24.32 -8.23
N ASP A 650 1.06 -23.79 -7.44
CA ASP A 650 0.30 -22.63 -7.89
C ASP A 650 1.29 -21.47 -8.13
N PRO A 651 1.50 -21.04 -9.37
CA PRO A 651 2.40 -19.93 -9.69
C PRO A 651 1.89 -18.56 -9.23
N GLY A 652 0.85 -18.55 -8.42
CA GLY A 652 0.13 -17.34 -8.01
C GLY A 652 0.65 -16.66 -6.74
N GLY A 653 1.73 -17.08 -6.14
CA GLY A 653 2.34 -16.37 -5.01
C GLY A 653 2.96 -15.04 -5.47
N PRO A 654 2.80 -13.95 -4.69
CA PRO A 654 3.22 -12.63 -5.12
C PRO A 654 4.72 -12.48 -5.33
N PHE A 655 5.54 -13.35 -4.75
CA PHE A 655 7.01 -13.28 -4.85
C PHE A 655 7.60 -14.66 -5.02
N VAL A 656 7.43 -15.23 -6.22
CA VAL A 656 8.12 -16.44 -6.65
C VAL A 656 9.23 -16.04 -7.62
N PRO A 657 10.36 -15.51 -7.12
CA PRO A 657 11.43 -15.06 -8.00
C PRO A 657 11.97 -16.19 -8.87
N GLY A 658 11.74 -17.44 -8.48
CA GLY A 658 12.39 -18.55 -9.12
C GLY A 658 13.89 -18.62 -8.75
N PHE A 659 14.63 -19.51 -9.41
CA PHE A 659 16.09 -19.50 -9.33
C PHE A 659 16.64 -18.52 -10.36
N GLY A 660 17.39 -17.54 -9.90
CA GLY A 660 17.97 -16.51 -10.78
C GLY A 660 18.53 -15.33 -10.00
N THR A 661 18.96 -14.33 -10.74
CA THR A 661 19.32 -13.01 -10.20
C THR A 661 18.11 -12.11 -10.28
N HIS A 662 17.81 -11.46 -9.18
CA HIS A 662 16.68 -10.57 -9.00
C HIS A 662 17.15 -9.25 -8.44
N THR A 663 16.53 -8.16 -8.86
CA THR A 663 16.75 -6.82 -8.31
C THR A 663 15.64 -6.51 -7.33
N VAL A 664 16.00 -6.19 -6.09
CA VAL A 664 15.08 -5.74 -5.04
C VAL A 664 15.30 -4.25 -4.84
N GLU A 665 14.26 -3.46 -5.03
CA GLU A 665 14.24 -2.04 -4.71
C GLU A 665 13.41 -1.84 -3.43
N HIS A 666 13.82 -0.89 -2.58
CA HIS A 666 13.10 -0.59 -1.34
C HIS A 666 13.17 0.90 -1.01
N ARG A 667 12.13 1.40 -0.35
CA ARG A 667 11.99 2.80 0.05
C ARG A 667 11.08 2.92 1.27
N ALA A 668 10.92 4.14 1.77
CA ALA A 668 9.98 4.46 2.85
C ALA A 668 9.07 5.64 2.49
N ILE A 669 7.93 5.71 3.19
CA ILE A 669 6.97 6.82 3.12
C ILE A 669 6.70 7.25 4.56
N ASP A 670 6.87 8.54 4.87
CA ASP A 670 6.64 9.09 6.20
C ASP A 670 5.18 9.54 6.42
N PRO A 671 4.79 9.85 7.65
CA PRO A 671 3.44 10.35 7.96
C PRO A 671 3.12 11.72 7.33
N ALA A 672 4.12 12.54 7.03
CA ALA A 672 3.94 13.78 6.28
C ALA A 672 3.55 13.49 4.82
N GLY A 673 3.96 12.34 4.30
CA GLY A 673 3.71 11.88 2.94
C GLY A 673 4.89 12.02 1.99
N ASN A 674 6.09 12.39 2.51
CA ASN A 674 7.30 12.35 1.68
C ASN A 674 7.64 10.91 1.32
N VAL A 675 8.13 10.70 0.11
CA VAL A 675 8.58 9.40 -0.39
C VAL A 675 10.10 9.42 -0.49
N GLY A 676 10.76 8.51 0.22
CA GLY A 676 12.20 8.36 0.19
C GLY A 676 12.72 7.91 -1.17
N GLU A 677 13.98 8.21 -1.46
CA GLU A 677 14.66 7.67 -2.63
C GLU A 677 14.74 6.15 -2.53
N ALA A 678 14.43 5.47 -3.63
CA ALA A 678 14.53 4.01 -3.67
C ALA A 678 16.00 3.57 -3.71
N ASP A 679 16.39 2.70 -2.78
CA ASP A 679 17.67 1.97 -2.83
C ASP A 679 17.44 0.60 -3.48
N ALA A 680 18.48 0.03 -4.08
CA ALA A 680 18.39 -1.23 -4.80
C ALA A 680 19.57 -2.14 -4.53
N PHE A 681 19.34 -3.45 -4.61
CA PHE A 681 20.40 -4.45 -4.59
C PHE A 681 20.03 -5.66 -5.45
N ASP A 682 21.05 -6.37 -5.92
CA ASP A 682 20.87 -7.62 -6.62
C ASP A 682 21.06 -8.81 -5.68
N ALA A 683 20.18 -9.80 -5.82
CA ALA A 683 20.22 -11.07 -5.09
C ALA A 683 20.13 -12.23 -6.06
N THR A 684 21.02 -13.22 -5.92
CA THR A 684 20.92 -14.44 -6.72
C THR A 684 20.46 -15.60 -5.84
N VAL A 685 19.36 -16.23 -6.21
CA VAL A 685 18.85 -17.43 -5.57
C VAL A 685 19.22 -18.64 -6.42
N ILE A 686 19.89 -19.61 -5.81
CA ILE A 686 20.36 -20.83 -6.48
C ILE A 686 19.83 -22.08 -5.79
N PRO A 687 19.60 -23.18 -6.54
CA PRO A 687 19.14 -24.43 -5.93
C PRO A 687 20.21 -25.04 -5.05
N GLY A 688 19.84 -25.50 -3.85
CA GLY A 688 20.77 -26.30 -3.09
C GLY A 688 20.66 -26.21 -1.59
N ALA A 689 21.64 -26.84 -0.94
CA ALA A 689 21.83 -26.74 0.49
C ALA A 689 23.33 -26.78 0.81
N GLU A 690 23.71 -26.08 1.85
CA GLU A 690 25.06 -26.16 2.35
C GLU A 690 25.38 -27.55 2.89
N LEU A 691 26.59 -28.02 2.61
CA LEU A 691 27.07 -29.29 3.18
C LEU A 691 27.27 -29.14 4.70
N GLU A 692 26.75 -30.14 5.45
CA GLU A 692 27.06 -30.26 6.85
C GLU A 692 28.49 -30.77 7.04
N CYS A 693 29.19 -30.23 8.01
CA CYS A 693 30.60 -30.47 8.23
C CYS A 693 30.87 -31.60 9.25
N ASP A 694 31.42 -32.73 8.82
CA ASP A 694 31.95 -33.72 9.75
C ASP A 694 33.24 -33.21 10.41
N ARG A 695 34.00 -32.38 9.69
CA ARG A 695 35.25 -31.82 10.15
C ARG A 695 35.43 -30.41 9.60
N THR A 696 35.66 -29.46 10.49
CA THR A 696 36.04 -28.08 10.13
C THR A 696 37.54 -27.86 10.33
N VAL A 697 38.16 -27.19 9.35
CA VAL A 697 39.54 -26.77 9.38
C VAL A 697 39.59 -25.25 9.25
N SER A 698 40.10 -24.56 10.27
CA SER A 698 40.34 -23.11 10.29
C SER A 698 41.82 -22.82 10.41
N GLY A 699 42.23 -21.60 10.00
CA GLY A 699 43.61 -21.13 10.11
C GLY A 699 44.60 -21.78 9.10
N ALA A 700 45.90 -21.87 9.44
CA ALA A 700 46.95 -22.21 8.49
C ALA A 700 47.24 -23.73 8.43
N VAL A 701 47.14 -24.29 7.23
CA VAL A 701 47.57 -25.69 6.91
C VAL A 701 48.92 -25.61 6.12
N ALA A 702 49.99 -26.09 6.71
CA ALA A 702 51.34 -25.92 6.22
C ALA A 702 51.69 -26.66 4.90
N GLY A 703 50.85 -27.60 4.48
CA GLY A 703 51.15 -28.43 3.32
C GLY A 703 49.87 -28.76 2.51
N ARG A 704 49.92 -29.88 1.78
CA ARG A 704 48.78 -30.39 1.03
C ARG A 704 47.71 -30.98 1.99
N LEU A 705 46.47 -30.73 1.69
CA LEU A 705 45.32 -31.32 2.44
C LEU A 705 44.68 -32.45 1.60
N ALA A 706 44.49 -33.59 2.21
CA ALA A 706 43.76 -34.71 1.58
C ALA A 706 42.44 -34.98 2.37
N VAL A 707 41.33 -34.84 1.67
CA VAL A 707 39.99 -35.20 2.17
C VAL A 707 39.71 -36.62 1.69
N ARG A 708 39.61 -37.57 2.63
CA ARG A 708 39.56 -38.99 2.28
C ARG A 708 38.20 -39.65 2.50
N SER A 709 37.38 -39.08 3.35
CA SER A 709 36.01 -39.52 3.65
C SER A 709 35.23 -38.43 4.38
N GLY A 710 33.90 -38.50 4.33
CA GLY A 710 33.00 -37.53 4.94
C GLY A 710 33.18 -36.12 4.39
N THR A 711 32.55 -35.17 5.02
CA THR A 711 32.57 -33.77 4.63
C THR A 711 33.63 -32.98 5.41
N THR A 712 34.62 -32.46 4.72
CA THR A 712 35.60 -31.54 5.31
C THR A 712 35.30 -30.11 4.88
N CYS A 713 35.11 -29.25 5.86
CA CYS A 713 34.92 -27.83 5.64
C CYS A 713 36.22 -27.03 5.91
N LEU A 714 36.61 -26.17 4.99
CA LEU A 714 37.61 -25.13 5.18
C LEU A 714 36.86 -23.81 5.44
N ASP A 715 37.04 -23.23 6.62
CA ASP A 715 36.39 -22.03 7.04
C ASP A 715 37.44 -20.97 7.46
N GLY A 716 37.60 -19.91 6.67
CA GLY A 716 38.63 -18.91 6.87
C GLY A 716 40.07 -19.52 6.85
N ALA A 717 40.28 -20.67 6.22
CA ALA A 717 41.51 -21.41 6.24
C ALA A 717 42.49 -20.94 5.18
N THR A 718 43.81 -21.09 5.45
CA THR A 718 44.90 -20.87 4.47
C THR A 718 45.68 -22.19 4.28
N VAL A 719 45.42 -22.86 3.14
CA VAL A 719 46.15 -24.09 2.78
C VAL A 719 47.33 -23.73 1.87
N ARG A 720 48.57 -23.87 2.37
CA ARG A 720 49.80 -23.52 1.62
C ARG A 720 50.11 -24.50 0.48
N GLY A 721 49.48 -25.64 0.45
CA GLY A 721 49.61 -26.63 -0.63
C GLY A 721 48.28 -26.75 -1.40
N GLY A 722 48.15 -27.83 -2.17
CA GLY A 722 46.90 -28.16 -2.86
C GLY A 722 45.93 -28.94 -1.97
N VAL A 723 44.67 -29.02 -2.40
CA VAL A 723 43.63 -29.83 -1.80
C VAL A 723 43.26 -31.00 -2.75
N SER A 724 43.16 -32.23 -2.20
CA SER A 724 42.70 -33.36 -2.97
C SER A 724 41.50 -34.03 -2.26
N VAL A 725 40.43 -34.28 -2.99
CA VAL A 725 39.20 -34.92 -2.50
C VAL A 725 39.07 -36.27 -3.13
N ALA A 726 38.95 -37.28 -2.28
CA ALA A 726 38.83 -38.67 -2.71
C ALA A 726 37.37 -39.05 -3.09
N ALA A 727 37.20 -40.13 -3.77
CA ALA A 727 35.89 -40.65 -4.16
C ALA A 727 34.99 -40.87 -2.91
N GLY A 728 33.73 -40.38 -3.01
CA GLY A 728 32.75 -40.46 -1.93
C GLY A 728 33.00 -39.52 -0.74
N ALA A 729 34.01 -38.65 -0.80
CA ALA A 729 34.22 -37.59 0.18
C ALA A 729 33.64 -36.23 -0.33
N SER A 730 33.31 -35.33 0.57
CA SER A 730 32.79 -34.00 0.26
C SER A 730 33.70 -32.90 0.79
N LEU A 731 33.77 -31.79 0.06
CA LEU A 731 34.54 -30.61 0.43
C LEU A 731 33.67 -29.33 0.36
N LYS A 732 33.62 -28.57 1.46
CA LYS A 732 33.10 -27.22 1.49
C LYS A 732 34.22 -26.24 1.81
N VAL A 733 34.34 -25.15 1.08
CA VAL A 733 35.37 -24.12 1.24
C VAL A 733 34.70 -22.74 1.34
N VAL A 734 34.81 -22.09 2.49
CA VAL A 734 34.20 -20.80 2.77
C VAL A 734 35.29 -19.80 3.14
N GLY A 735 35.33 -18.66 2.48
CA GLY A 735 36.23 -17.55 2.79
C GLY A 735 37.71 -17.94 2.91
N SER A 736 38.15 -19.01 2.23
CA SER A 736 39.43 -19.66 2.43
C SER A 736 40.38 -19.46 1.25
N THR A 737 41.66 -19.63 1.51
CA THR A 737 42.72 -19.55 0.48
C THR A 737 43.43 -20.86 0.30
N VAL A 738 43.45 -21.39 -0.93
CA VAL A 738 44.24 -22.55 -1.35
C VAL A 738 45.35 -22.07 -2.27
N SER A 739 46.63 -22.14 -1.81
CA SER A 739 47.82 -21.68 -2.59
C SER A 739 48.19 -22.64 -3.73
N GLY A 740 47.79 -23.90 -3.66
CA GLY A 740 47.99 -24.87 -4.73
C GLY A 740 46.72 -25.16 -5.52
N SER A 741 46.69 -26.27 -6.24
CA SER A 741 45.53 -26.72 -7.02
C SER A 741 44.52 -27.47 -6.15
N LEU A 742 43.23 -27.39 -6.54
CA LEU A 742 42.18 -28.23 -5.98
C LEU A 742 41.84 -29.33 -6.99
N SER A 743 41.84 -30.58 -6.56
CA SER A 743 41.48 -31.72 -7.40
C SER A 743 40.48 -32.63 -6.64
N ALA A 744 39.36 -32.94 -7.29
CA ALA A 744 38.38 -33.90 -6.84
C ALA A 744 38.08 -34.94 -7.91
N THR A 745 38.12 -36.22 -7.56
CA THR A 745 37.80 -37.28 -8.50
C THR A 745 36.85 -38.28 -7.83
N GLY A 746 35.66 -38.40 -8.40
CA GLY A 746 34.62 -39.26 -7.85
C GLY A 746 34.13 -38.78 -6.47
N ALA A 747 34.34 -37.52 -6.13
CA ALA A 747 33.85 -36.94 -4.89
C ALA A 747 32.31 -36.98 -4.83
N GLU A 748 31.76 -36.97 -3.64
CA GLU A 748 30.33 -36.79 -3.50
C GLU A 748 29.94 -35.36 -3.89
N ALA A 749 30.49 -34.36 -3.22
CA ALA A 749 30.19 -32.95 -3.51
C ALA A 749 31.42 -32.02 -3.34
N VAL A 750 31.40 -30.89 -4.04
CA VAL A 750 32.43 -29.84 -3.92
C VAL A 750 31.73 -28.46 -3.93
N GLN A 751 31.82 -27.76 -2.81
CA GLN A 751 31.28 -26.40 -2.67
C GLN A 751 32.40 -25.38 -2.35
N LEU A 752 32.44 -24.27 -3.08
CA LEU A 752 33.38 -23.17 -2.86
C LEU A 752 32.59 -21.85 -2.76
N PHE A 753 32.72 -21.15 -1.66
CA PHE A 753 32.03 -19.88 -1.39
C PHE A 753 33.06 -18.80 -1.02
N GLY A 754 33.10 -17.70 -1.76
CA GLY A 754 33.93 -16.53 -1.49
C GLY A 754 35.42 -16.85 -1.30
N SER A 755 35.93 -17.87 -1.97
CA SER A 755 37.24 -18.44 -1.70
C SER A 755 38.24 -18.17 -2.83
N THR A 756 39.56 -18.25 -2.51
CA THR A 756 40.65 -18.07 -3.50
C THR A 756 41.38 -19.38 -3.73
N VAL A 757 41.50 -19.82 -5.00
CA VAL A 757 42.36 -20.93 -5.39
C VAL A 757 43.42 -20.44 -6.37
N ALA A 758 44.68 -20.45 -5.96
CA ALA A 758 45.77 -19.93 -6.77
C ALA A 758 46.23 -20.91 -7.92
N GLY A 759 46.02 -22.20 -7.73
CA GLY A 759 46.25 -23.23 -8.75
C GLY A 759 45.01 -23.54 -9.57
N SER A 760 45.11 -24.57 -10.42
CA SER A 760 43.96 -25.05 -11.19
C SER A 760 42.95 -25.77 -10.32
N VAL A 761 41.65 -25.69 -10.68
CA VAL A 761 40.56 -26.43 -10.12
C VAL A 761 40.13 -27.52 -11.11
N SER A 762 40.16 -28.77 -10.67
CA SER A 762 39.74 -29.92 -11.50
C SER A 762 38.75 -30.79 -10.70
N VAL A 763 37.48 -30.84 -11.13
CA VAL A 763 36.44 -31.62 -10.52
C VAL A 763 35.90 -32.63 -11.55
N THR A 764 36.05 -33.92 -11.26
CA THR A 764 35.71 -34.98 -12.19
C THR A 764 34.85 -36.02 -11.53
N GLY A 765 33.67 -36.30 -12.10
CA GLY A 765 32.83 -37.44 -11.73
C GLY A 765 32.24 -37.33 -10.35
N THR A 766 31.84 -36.16 -9.87
CA THR A 766 31.07 -35.97 -8.63
C THR A 766 29.70 -36.66 -8.73
N THR A 767 29.18 -37.14 -7.59
CA THR A 767 27.92 -37.91 -7.58
C THR A 767 26.73 -37.12 -7.05
N ALA A 768 26.93 -35.91 -6.47
CA ALA A 768 25.84 -35.09 -5.92
C ALA A 768 25.93 -33.64 -6.34
N ASP A 769 27.01 -32.91 -6.06
CA ASP A 769 26.99 -31.44 -6.23
C ASP A 769 28.36 -30.86 -6.63
N VAL A 770 28.34 -29.85 -7.47
CA VAL A 770 29.44 -28.92 -7.71
C VAL A 770 28.89 -27.50 -7.72
N THR A 771 29.18 -26.73 -6.68
CA THR A 771 28.74 -25.35 -6.54
C THR A 771 29.94 -24.45 -6.26
N VAL A 772 30.16 -23.42 -7.09
CA VAL A 772 31.22 -22.43 -6.93
C VAL A 772 30.62 -21.03 -7.04
N VAL A 773 30.70 -20.27 -5.97
CA VAL A 773 30.05 -18.95 -5.85
C VAL A 773 31.09 -17.92 -5.41
N GLY A 774 31.12 -16.76 -6.05
CA GLY A 774 31.85 -15.57 -5.63
C GLY A 774 33.36 -15.77 -5.43
N SER A 775 33.91 -16.79 -6.05
CA SER A 775 35.31 -17.23 -5.79
C SER A 775 36.31 -16.69 -6.83
N THR A 776 37.54 -16.46 -6.39
CA THR A 776 38.64 -16.06 -7.25
C THR A 776 39.52 -17.27 -7.60
N LEU A 777 39.46 -17.72 -8.86
CA LEU A 777 40.17 -18.91 -9.35
C LEU A 777 41.27 -18.45 -10.33
N ARG A 778 42.54 -18.43 -9.86
CA ARG A 778 43.66 -17.91 -10.66
C ARG A 778 44.17 -18.87 -11.73
N GLY A 779 43.92 -20.16 -11.57
CA GLY A 779 44.21 -21.19 -12.54
C GLY A 779 43.03 -21.48 -13.45
N SER A 780 43.20 -22.46 -14.34
CA SER A 780 42.11 -22.96 -15.17
C SER A 780 41.17 -23.84 -14.36
N VAL A 781 39.91 -23.85 -14.76
CA VAL A 781 38.82 -24.65 -14.14
C VAL A 781 38.34 -25.69 -15.13
N ALA A 782 38.30 -26.96 -14.71
CA ALA A 782 37.79 -28.07 -15.49
C ALA A 782 36.74 -28.85 -14.71
N LEU A 783 35.54 -28.95 -15.25
CA LEU A 783 34.42 -29.70 -14.71
C LEU A 783 34.02 -30.81 -15.68
N THR A 784 34.33 -32.05 -15.35
CA THR A 784 34.16 -33.15 -16.30
C THR A 784 33.33 -34.30 -15.70
N GLY A 785 32.27 -34.70 -16.38
CA GLY A 785 31.49 -35.88 -16.04
C GLY A 785 30.82 -35.83 -14.67
N ASN A 786 30.53 -34.64 -14.18
CA ASN A 786 29.90 -34.45 -12.89
C ASN A 786 28.40 -34.76 -12.98
N THR A 787 27.88 -35.42 -11.96
CA THR A 787 26.48 -35.79 -11.90
C THR A 787 25.63 -34.56 -11.54
N GLN A 788 24.47 -34.60 -12.08
CA GLN A 788 23.42 -33.65 -11.84
C GLN A 788 22.99 -33.68 -10.38
N ARG A 789 22.78 -32.53 -9.78
CA ARG A 789 22.20 -32.44 -8.45
C ARG A 789 20.77 -32.96 -8.49
N GLN A 790 20.37 -33.73 -7.49
CA GLN A 790 18.98 -34.03 -7.25
C GLN A 790 18.34 -32.78 -6.62
N ALA A 791 17.16 -32.45 -7.11
CA ALA A 791 16.36 -31.38 -6.48
C ALA A 791 16.16 -31.73 -5.00
N ASN A 792 16.25 -30.73 -4.13
CA ASN A 792 15.93 -30.94 -2.74
C ASN A 792 14.47 -31.42 -2.64
N GLU A 793 14.22 -32.53 -1.92
CA GLU A 793 12.87 -33.10 -1.77
C GLU A 793 11.85 -32.05 -1.23
N ARG A 794 12.34 -31.06 -0.49
CA ARG A 794 11.52 -29.95 0.04
C ARG A 794 10.94 -29.05 -1.06
N TYR A 795 11.58 -29.03 -2.24
CA TYR A 795 11.21 -28.13 -3.36
C TYR A 795 11.07 -28.89 -4.68
N SER A 796 10.66 -30.14 -4.63
CA SER A 796 10.70 -31.11 -5.73
C SER A 796 9.79 -30.80 -6.92
N THR A 797 8.95 -29.80 -6.83
CA THR A 797 7.94 -29.46 -7.84
C THR A 797 8.46 -28.53 -8.94
N HIS A 798 9.59 -27.87 -8.76
CA HIS A 798 10.12 -26.93 -9.73
C HIS A 798 11.38 -27.44 -10.42
N GLU A 799 11.21 -27.72 -11.67
CA GLU A 799 12.19 -27.88 -12.75
C GLU A 799 13.40 -28.78 -12.46
N GLY A 800 13.34 -29.89 -13.03
CA GLY A 800 14.45 -30.70 -13.51
C GLY A 800 15.85 -30.44 -12.96
N ALA A 801 16.56 -31.40 -13.01
CA ALA A 801 17.93 -31.59 -12.62
C ALA A 801 18.88 -30.47 -13.08
N TYR A 802 19.63 -29.90 -12.17
CA TYR A 802 20.67 -28.88 -12.43
C TYR A 802 22.03 -29.47 -12.61
N GLY A 803 22.85 -28.89 -13.49
CA GLY A 803 24.28 -29.18 -13.63
C GLY A 803 25.12 -28.48 -12.56
N PRO A 804 26.43 -28.47 -12.74
CA PRO A 804 27.30 -27.66 -11.89
C PRO A 804 26.86 -26.19 -11.84
N VAL A 805 26.91 -25.58 -10.66
CA VAL A 805 26.54 -24.19 -10.40
C VAL A 805 27.84 -23.36 -10.33
N LEU A 806 27.94 -22.33 -11.16
CA LEU A 806 29.07 -21.42 -11.24
C LEU A 806 28.57 -19.99 -11.27
N VAL A 807 28.57 -19.29 -10.13
CA VAL A 807 27.89 -18.00 -9.96
C VAL A 807 28.90 -16.92 -9.56
N GLY A 808 29.01 -15.87 -10.36
CA GLY A 808 29.73 -14.66 -10.03
C GLY A 808 31.20 -14.85 -9.69
N ASN A 809 31.88 -15.81 -10.32
CA ASN A 809 33.29 -16.10 -10.04
C ASN A 809 34.23 -15.29 -10.94
N ARG A 810 35.44 -14.99 -10.44
CA ARG A 810 36.54 -14.45 -11.22
C ARG A 810 37.55 -15.55 -11.57
N ILE A 811 37.66 -15.93 -12.84
CA ILE A 811 38.49 -17.01 -13.36
C ILE A 811 39.59 -16.43 -14.28
N SER A 812 40.85 -16.43 -13.81
CA SER A 812 41.96 -15.89 -14.62
C SER A 812 42.44 -16.86 -15.71
N GLY A 813 42.20 -18.17 -15.51
CA GLY A 813 42.52 -19.21 -16.51
C GLY A 813 41.35 -19.49 -17.45
N SER A 814 41.40 -20.61 -18.16
CA SER A 814 40.28 -21.08 -19.01
C SER A 814 39.26 -21.86 -18.17
N LEU A 815 37.99 -21.79 -18.57
CA LEU A 815 36.90 -22.57 -18.03
C LEU A 815 36.45 -23.63 -19.02
N ALA A 816 36.53 -24.91 -18.67
CA ALA A 816 36.18 -26.03 -19.54
C ALA A 816 35.21 -27.00 -18.87
N CYS A 817 34.07 -27.26 -19.51
CA CYS A 817 33.02 -28.13 -19.02
C CYS A 817 32.66 -29.18 -20.06
N SER A 818 32.79 -30.50 -19.68
CA SER A 818 32.48 -31.57 -20.60
C SER A 818 31.85 -32.77 -19.93
N GLY A 819 30.89 -33.41 -20.60
CA GLY A 819 30.26 -34.65 -20.14
C GLY A 819 29.52 -34.61 -18.82
N ASN A 820 29.21 -33.44 -18.29
CA ASN A 820 28.35 -33.29 -17.11
C ASN A 820 26.93 -33.71 -17.47
N SER A 821 26.17 -34.23 -16.49
CA SER A 821 24.82 -34.78 -16.71
C SER A 821 23.81 -33.70 -17.11
N ALA A 822 24.05 -32.46 -16.75
CA ALA A 822 23.32 -31.25 -17.25
C ALA A 822 24.29 -30.12 -17.48
N ALA A 823 23.87 -29.10 -18.24
CA ALA A 823 24.66 -27.90 -18.49
C ALA A 823 24.89 -27.12 -17.18
N PRO A 824 26.10 -26.63 -16.96
CA PRO A 824 26.36 -25.69 -15.87
C PRO A 824 25.53 -24.41 -16.02
N ARG A 825 25.21 -23.76 -14.90
CA ARG A 825 24.42 -22.52 -14.85
C ARG A 825 25.06 -21.49 -13.94
N ASP A 826 24.88 -20.21 -14.31
CA ASP A 826 25.27 -19.03 -13.52
C ASP A 826 24.09 -18.31 -12.86
N PHE A 827 22.88 -18.70 -13.19
CA PHE A 827 21.63 -18.13 -12.65
C PHE A 827 21.52 -16.61 -12.80
N GLY A 828 22.07 -16.06 -13.90
CA GLY A 828 22.01 -14.63 -14.19
C GLY A 828 23.13 -13.80 -13.55
N ALA A 829 24.01 -14.40 -12.74
CA ALA A 829 25.21 -13.76 -12.22
C ALA A 829 26.46 -14.31 -12.94
N PRO A 830 26.90 -13.70 -14.02
CA PRO A 830 27.90 -14.25 -14.93
C PRO A 830 29.28 -14.32 -14.28
N ASN A 831 30.09 -15.25 -14.78
CA ASN A 831 31.47 -15.42 -14.36
C ASN A 831 32.41 -14.55 -15.21
N GLU A 832 33.35 -13.87 -14.56
CA GLU A 832 34.45 -13.16 -15.28
C GLU A 832 35.55 -14.15 -15.68
N VAL A 833 35.55 -14.60 -16.91
CA VAL A 833 36.59 -15.52 -17.42
C VAL A 833 37.60 -14.78 -18.31
N THR A 834 38.85 -14.63 -17.83
CA THR A 834 39.92 -13.95 -18.62
C THR A 834 40.43 -14.86 -19.76
N GLY A 835 40.45 -16.18 -19.55
CA GLY A 835 40.78 -17.15 -20.56
C GLY A 835 39.60 -17.50 -21.48
N SER A 836 39.63 -18.67 -22.09
CA SER A 836 38.52 -19.12 -22.92
C SER A 836 37.54 -19.96 -22.11
N ALA A 837 36.25 -19.75 -22.30
CA ALA A 837 35.19 -20.66 -21.85
C ALA A 837 34.86 -21.67 -22.97
N SER A 838 34.66 -22.94 -22.65
CA SER A 838 34.46 -24.00 -23.64
C SER A 838 33.60 -25.17 -23.15
N GLY A 839 33.04 -25.93 -24.12
CA GLY A 839 32.13 -27.00 -23.84
C GLY A 839 30.79 -26.48 -23.28
N GLY A 840 30.21 -27.18 -22.26
CA GLY A 840 28.99 -26.78 -21.63
C GLY A 840 29.07 -25.43 -20.88
N CYS A 841 30.24 -24.84 -20.72
CA CYS A 841 30.47 -23.55 -20.07
C CYS A 841 30.73 -22.40 -21.07
N ALA A 842 30.51 -22.60 -22.35
CA ALA A 842 30.83 -21.57 -23.37
C ALA A 842 29.96 -20.29 -23.26
N GLY A 843 28.89 -20.34 -22.53
CA GLY A 843 27.97 -19.21 -22.33
C GLY A 843 27.94 -18.62 -20.92
N LEU A 844 28.86 -19.10 -20.01
CA LEU A 844 28.89 -18.65 -18.62
C LEU A 844 29.90 -17.52 -18.41
#